data_b592fec1c916efc3c10ca226fe9bae8a
#
_entry.id   b592fec1c916efc3c10ca226fe9bae8a
#
_cell.length_a   1.000
_cell.length_b   1.000
_cell.length_c   1.000
_cell.angle_alpha   90.00
_cell.angle_beta   90.00
_cell.angle_gamma   90.00
#
_symmetry.space_group_name_H-M   'P 1'
#
loop_
_entity.id
_entity.type
_entity.pdbx_description
1 polymer ?
#
loop_
_entity_poly.entity_id
_entity_poly.type
_entity_poly.pdbx_seq_one_letter_code
_entity_poly.pdbx_strand_id
1 'polypeptide(L)'
;MIYANRETLLRVTGRALWATFVAGSLVFSVFTNATGEHSDAPPTLPDPRTTYSPYLQDAFPNQVFFGDTHLHTAYSADAGFFLNRLTPDDSFRWARGETVTSSTGVPSKIVRPLDFLVVSDHAETFGLAIAIQENHPSLLKTEWGRKLLELAEPDTPQAWGEVYIYWAQTFVGEDGPPEMDLSFMEDMWDNATASAERYNSPGLFTAFIGYEWTSGPAGNNLHRVVVYRGDKEEADQVVPFSALESSDPERLWDWMEAYEASTDGRVLAIAHNGNLSNGLMFDDVTLTDREPLDEDYAKRRQAWEPLYEVTQMKGDGEAHPSLSPDDEFADYFTWDVGSFGPQLKTPDMLPKEYARAAFKRGMLYEKSLGTNPFKFGMIGSTDSHTSLSTTDEANFFGKIAAVEPTADPIRFDEIITGRLTPDDPTDDQTHEQALAAGLAGVWARDNTREALWDAMKRKEVFATTGTRMRVRVFGGFNYVEEDLYRSDFARYGYANGVPMGGDLTAAADGKAPALLIAVLRDPDGANLDRIQVVKGWTNEDGSAAEQVYDVSWSGDRQKNADGKVPAVGNTVDIETASYSNSIGAPILSGYWKDPDFDPDQHAFYYVRVLEIPTPNWTTYDHVYLGVDLAKKAVPYQQERAYTSPIWYTP
;
A
#
# COMPACT_ATOMS: atom_id res chain seq x y z
N MET A 1 8.06 -55.74 17.32
CA MET A 1 7.11 -56.88 17.38
C MET A 1 5.93 -56.44 16.53
N ILE A 2 5.90 -56.88 15.29
CA ILE A 2 5.20 -58.08 14.77
C ILE A 2 3.70 -57.72 14.58
N TYR A 3 3.29 -57.63 13.43
CA TYR A 3 2.68 -58.25 12.23
C TYR A 3 1.32 -57.57 11.92
N ALA A 4 0.99 -57.08 10.83
CA ALA A 4 0.86 -57.57 9.44
C ALA A 4 -0.48 -58.23 9.09
N ASN A 5 -1.04 -57.71 7.98
CA ASN A 5 -1.82 -58.38 6.91
C ASN A 5 -3.32 -58.59 7.06
N ARG A 6 -4.09 -58.38 6.10
CA ARG A 6 -4.31 -58.64 4.67
C ARG A 6 -5.78 -58.52 4.30
N GLU A 7 -6.03 -57.89 3.16
CA GLU A 7 -6.97 -58.24 2.07
C GLU A 7 -8.21 -59.09 2.34
N THR A 8 -9.33 -58.70 1.72
CA THR A 8 -10.00 -59.52 0.70
C THR A 8 -11.14 -58.73 -0.02
N LEU A 9 -11.04 -58.75 -1.35
CA LEU A 9 -12.06 -58.50 -2.37
C LEU A 9 -13.43 -59.16 -2.10
N LEU A 10 -14.49 -58.58 -2.63
CA LEU A 10 -15.48 -59.30 -3.44
C LEU A 10 -16.34 -58.35 -4.32
N ARG A 11 -16.33 -58.66 -5.61
CA ARG A 11 -17.20 -58.18 -6.67
C ARG A 11 -18.58 -58.85 -6.55
N VAL A 12 -19.62 -58.18 -7.03
CA VAL A 12 -20.70 -58.79 -7.87
C VAL A 12 -21.51 -57.65 -8.55
N THR A 13 -21.41 -57.54 -9.78
CA THR A 13 -22.21 -57.54 -11.02
C THR A 13 -23.74 -57.33 -10.92
N GLY A 14 -24.26 -56.50 -11.81
CA GLY A 14 -25.44 -56.87 -12.56
C GLY A 14 -26.40 -55.75 -13.00
N ARG A 15 -26.34 -55.33 -14.29
CA ARG A 15 -27.43 -55.16 -15.29
C ARG A 15 -28.61 -54.29 -14.92
N ALA A 16 -29.24 -53.50 -15.75
CA ALA A 16 -29.18 -53.20 -17.20
C ALA A 16 -30.24 -52.10 -17.52
N LEU A 17 -29.93 -51.33 -18.59
CA LEU A 17 -30.82 -50.76 -19.61
C LEU A 17 -32.08 -49.93 -19.18
N TRP A 18 -32.15 -48.72 -19.64
CA TRP A 18 -33.06 -48.31 -20.76
C TRP A 18 -32.57 -46.98 -21.36
N ALA A 19 -32.43 -46.98 -22.67
CA ALA A 19 -32.10 -45.83 -23.50
C ALA A 19 -33.41 -45.11 -23.88
N THR A 20 -33.34 -43.78 -23.95
CA THR A 20 -34.32 -43.02 -24.73
C THR A 20 -33.58 -41.92 -25.50
N PHE A 21 -33.60 -42.02 -26.80
CA PHE A 21 -33.14 -41.03 -27.78
C PHE A 21 -34.05 -39.81 -27.74
N VAL A 22 -33.45 -38.58 -27.67
CA VAL A 22 -34.06 -37.36 -28.20
C VAL A 22 -33.01 -36.62 -29.03
N ALA A 23 -33.34 -36.44 -30.30
CA ALA A 23 -32.56 -35.72 -31.28
C ALA A 23 -32.50 -34.23 -30.96
N GLY A 24 -31.33 -33.67 -30.83
CA GLY A 24 -31.11 -32.25 -30.70
C GLY A 24 -30.66 -31.64 -32.02
N SER A 25 -31.38 -30.63 -32.46
CA SER A 25 -31.09 -29.85 -33.65
C SER A 25 -29.91 -28.90 -33.38
N LEU A 26 -28.86 -29.00 -34.20
CA LEU A 26 -27.78 -27.99 -34.26
C LEU A 26 -28.35 -26.70 -34.90
N VAL A 27 -28.29 -25.61 -34.17
CA VAL A 27 -28.50 -24.27 -34.70
C VAL A 27 -27.15 -23.63 -34.92
N PHE A 28 -26.74 -23.46 -36.18
CA PHE A 28 -25.62 -22.61 -36.58
C PHE A 28 -26.03 -21.16 -36.41
N SER A 29 -25.39 -20.43 -35.50
CA SER A 29 -25.52 -18.97 -35.44
C SER A 29 -24.52 -18.32 -36.40
N VAL A 30 -25.08 -17.71 -37.43
CA VAL A 30 -24.33 -16.84 -38.36
C VAL A 30 -24.15 -15.49 -37.69
N PHE A 31 -22.92 -15.08 -37.45
CA PHE A 31 -22.60 -13.70 -37.04
C PHE A 31 -22.81 -12.75 -38.24
N THR A 32 -23.86 -11.96 -38.21
CA THR A 32 -24.03 -10.80 -39.07
C THR A 32 -23.57 -9.56 -38.33
N ASN A 33 -22.64 -8.85 -38.90
CA ASN A 33 -22.24 -7.49 -38.47
C ASN A 33 -23.47 -6.57 -38.57
N ALA A 34 -23.96 -6.13 -37.41
CA ALA A 34 -24.97 -5.09 -37.33
C ALA A 34 -24.28 -3.74 -37.15
N THR A 35 -24.34 -2.90 -38.17
CA THR A 35 -24.11 -1.47 -38.07
C THR A 35 -25.23 -0.88 -37.21
N GLY A 36 -24.87 -0.31 -36.04
CA GLY A 36 -25.85 0.26 -35.11
C GLY A 36 -26.45 1.55 -35.67
N GLU A 37 -27.74 1.52 -36.00
CA GLU A 37 -28.58 2.71 -36.06
C GLU A 37 -28.89 3.13 -34.60
N HIS A 38 -28.60 4.36 -34.24
CA HIS A 38 -29.04 4.97 -33.00
C HIS A 38 -30.57 5.11 -33.04
N SER A 39 -31.26 4.31 -32.26
CA SER A 39 -32.70 4.44 -32.03
C SER A 39 -32.94 5.44 -30.91
N ASP A 40 -33.59 6.56 -31.20
CA ASP A 40 -34.07 7.59 -30.25
C ASP A 40 -35.29 7.13 -29.41
N ALA A 41 -35.54 5.84 -29.28
CA ALA A 41 -36.60 5.33 -28.41
C ALA A 41 -36.13 5.38 -26.95
N PRO A 42 -36.96 5.90 -26.01
CA PRO A 42 -36.62 5.85 -24.59
C PRO A 42 -36.44 4.39 -24.18
N PRO A 43 -35.44 4.11 -23.28
CA PRO A 43 -35.16 2.75 -22.85
C PRO A 43 -36.44 2.14 -22.26
N THR A 44 -36.89 1.05 -22.84
CA THR A 44 -38.02 0.26 -22.26
C THR A 44 -37.52 -0.28 -20.93
N LEU A 45 -38.24 0.03 -19.85
CA LEU A 45 -37.97 -0.56 -18.53
C LEU A 45 -37.99 -2.09 -18.67
N PRO A 46 -36.98 -2.80 -18.17
CA PRO A 46 -36.96 -4.26 -18.22
C PRO A 46 -38.19 -4.85 -17.50
N ASP A 47 -38.69 -6.00 -17.96
CA ASP A 47 -39.78 -6.71 -17.28
C ASP A 47 -39.39 -6.92 -15.80
N PRO A 48 -40.18 -6.43 -14.84
CA PRO A 48 -39.91 -6.58 -13.41
C PRO A 48 -39.66 -8.03 -12.96
N ARG A 49 -40.14 -9.00 -13.72
CA ARG A 49 -39.97 -10.43 -13.45
C ARG A 49 -38.60 -10.95 -13.83
N THR A 50 -37.87 -10.27 -14.76
CA THR A 50 -36.53 -10.63 -15.21
C THR A 50 -35.43 -9.86 -14.47
N THR A 51 -35.81 -8.83 -13.71
CA THR A 51 -34.86 -7.92 -13.00
C THR A 51 -35.29 -7.70 -11.54
N TYR A 52 -35.69 -8.77 -10.85
CA TYR A 52 -36.11 -8.68 -9.45
C TYR A 52 -34.97 -8.23 -8.52
N SER A 53 -33.71 -8.56 -8.86
CA SER A 53 -32.53 -8.08 -8.10
C SER A 53 -31.93 -6.84 -8.79
N PRO A 54 -32.18 -5.62 -8.29
CA PRO A 54 -31.71 -4.39 -8.92
C PRO A 54 -30.17 -4.26 -8.87
N TYR A 55 -29.52 -4.95 -7.93
CA TYR A 55 -28.07 -4.87 -7.70
C TYR A 55 -27.22 -5.58 -8.77
N LEU A 56 -27.82 -6.47 -9.56
CA LEU A 56 -27.14 -7.11 -10.70
C LEU A 56 -26.69 -6.10 -11.78
N GLN A 57 -27.29 -4.92 -11.81
CA GLN A 57 -27.01 -3.88 -12.78
C GLN A 57 -26.07 -2.77 -12.23
N ASP A 58 -25.70 -2.85 -10.95
CA ASP A 58 -24.79 -1.86 -10.38
C ASP A 58 -23.38 -2.06 -10.96
N ALA A 59 -22.92 -1.07 -11.73
CA ALA A 59 -21.60 -1.10 -12.38
C ALA A 59 -20.50 -0.46 -11.53
N PHE A 60 -20.82 0.03 -10.33
CA PHE A 60 -19.90 0.74 -9.46
C PHE A 60 -19.53 -0.09 -8.21
N PRO A 61 -18.39 0.19 -7.58
CA PRO A 61 -17.97 -0.46 -6.34
C PRO A 61 -18.91 -0.18 -5.18
N ASN A 62 -19.28 -1.24 -4.43
CA ASN A 62 -20.11 -1.14 -3.23
C ASN A 62 -19.44 -1.67 -1.97
N GLN A 63 -18.25 -2.25 -2.10
CA GLN A 63 -17.51 -2.84 -1.00
C GLN A 63 -16.12 -2.23 -0.93
N VAL A 64 -15.62 -2.06 0.28
CA VAL A 64 -14.22 -1.75 0.54
C VAL A 64 -13.53 -3.01 1.03
N PHE A 65 -12.38 -3.28 0.44
CA PHE A 65 -11.49 -4.38 0.79
C PHE A 65 -10.22 -3.83 1.41
N PHE A 66 -9.77 -4.45 2.51
CA PHE A 66 -8.57 -4.04 3.23
C PHE A 66 -7.48 -5.08 3.06
N GLY A 67 -6.31 -4.62 2.69
CA GLY A 67 -5.15 -5.48 2.54
C GLY A 67 -3.84 -4.74 2.63
N ASP A 68 -2.78 -5.51 2.51
CA ASP A 68 -1.41 -5.02 2.51
C ASP A 68 -0.80 -5.24 1.12
N THR A 69 -0.22 -4.20 0.56
CA THR A 69 0.42 -4.25 -0.76
C THR A 69 1.93 -4.37 -0.68
N HIS A 70 2.52 -4.47 0.53
CA HIS A 70 3.96 -4.41 0.72
C HIS A 70 4.40 -5.26 1.93
N LEU A 71 4.74 -6.52 1.68
CA LEU A 71 5.16 -7.47 2.70
C LEU A 71 6.33 -8.31 2.21
N HIS A 72 7.36 -8.45 3.05
CA HIS A 72 8.56 -9.24 2.77
C HIS A 72 8.59 -10.55 3.54
N THR A 73 9.11 -11.58 2.89
CA THR A 73 9.32 -12.91 3.46
C THR A 73 10.80 -13.27 3.51
N ALA A 74 11.12 -14.51 3.86
CA ALA A 74 12.49 -14.99 3.77
C ALA A 74 13.05 -15.02 2.33
N TYR A 75 12.21 -14.73 1.33
CA TYR A 75 12.64 -14.62 -0.08
C TYR A 75 13.24 -13.25 -0.40
N SER A 76 12.97 -12.21 0.39
CA SER A 76 13.75 -10.97 0.40
C SER A 76 15.12 -11.23 0.98
N ALA A 77 16.18 -10.82 0.28
CA ALA A 77 17.54 -11.06 0.71
C ALA A 77 17.80 -10.49 2.11
N ASP A 78 17.46 -9.24 2.35
CA ASP A 78 17.64 -8.56 3.64
C ASP A 78 16.78 -9.18 4.76
N ALA A 79 15.48 -9.40 4.53
CA ALA A 79 14.62 -10.04 5.54
C ALA A 79 15.15 -11.43 5.93
N GLY A 80 15.57 -12.24 4.94
CA GLY A 80 16.17 -13.55 5.17
C GLY A 80 17.49 -13.50 5.93
N PHE A 81 18.35 -12.50 5.64
CA PHE A 81 19.61 -12.28 6.35
C PHE A 81 19.39 -11.76 7.78
N PHE A 82 18.32 -10.98 8.01
CA PHE A 82 17.86 -10.60 9.35
C PHE A 82 17.01 -11.68 10.03
N LEU A 83 17.19 -12.94 9.65
CA LEU A 83 16.66 -14.14 10.29
C LEU A 83 15.16 -14.35 10.11
N ASN A 84 14.51 -13.69 9.17
CA ASN A 84 13.18 -14.13 8.77
C ASN A 84 13.26 -15.53 8.15
N ARG A 85 12.43 -16.46 8.65
CA ARG A 85 12.40 -17.87 8.23
C ARG A 85 11.03 -18.26 7.67
N LEU A 86 10.10 -17.32 7.63
CA LEU A 86 8.76 -17.55 7.11
C LEU A 86 8.72 -17.31 5.60
N THR A 87 7.97 -18.15 4.91
CA THR A 87 7.83 -18.17 3.47
C THR A 87 6.58 -17.40 3.01
N PRO A 88 6.38 -17.16 1.69
CA PRO A 88 5.11 -16.63 1.16
C PRO A 88 3.89 -17.45 1.60
N ASP A 89 3.98 -18.77 1.71
CA ASP A 89 2.90 -19.63 2.21
C ASP A 89 2.48 -19.24 3.63
N ASP A 90 3.43 -18.98 4.52
CA ASP A 90 3.16 -18.59 5.90
C ASP A 90 2.47 -17.22 5.96
N SER A 91 2.90 -16.27 5.12
CA SER A 91 2.31 -14.94 5.01
C SER A 91 0.84 -15.01 4.57
N PHE A 92 0.54 -15.77 3.52
CA PHE A 92 -0.85 -15.95 3.06
C PHE A 92 -1.72 -16.68 4.08
N ARG A 93 -1.19 -17.69 4.77
CA ARG A 93 -1.88 -18.39 5.85
C ARG A 93 -2.23 -17.44 7.01
N TRP A 94 -1.26 -16.64 7.44
CA TRP A 94 -1.45 -15.66 8.49
C TRP A 94 -2.48 -14.60 8.10
N ALA A 95 -2.37 -14.01 6.90
CA ALA A 95 -3.30 -13.02 6.38
C ALA A 95 -4.75 -13.55 6.30
N ARG A 96 -4.93 -14.85 6.06
CA ARG A 96 -6.23 -15.55 6.07
C ARG A 96 -6.75 -15.89 7.46
N GLY A 97 -6.01 -15.52 8.53
CA GLY A 97 -6.41 -15.71 9.92
C GLY A 97 -5.96 -17.01 10.57
N GLU A 98 -5.04 -17.75 9.96
CA GLU A 98 -4.40 -18.90 10.63
C GLU A 98 -3.39 -18.42 11.68
N THR A 99 -3.12 -19.27 12.68
CA THR A 99 -2.00 -19.03 13.60
C THR A 99 -0.70 -19.46 12.94
N VAL A 100 0.27 -18.56 12.88
CA VAL A 100 1.63 -18.83 12.39
C VAL A 100 2.60 -18.59 13.55
N THR A 101 3.61 -19.43 13.66
CA THR A 101 4.71 -19.21 14.59
C THR A 101 5.75 -18.32 13.94
N SER A 102 6.08 -17.18 14.54
CA SER A 102 7.06 -16.23 14.02
C SER A 102 8.48 -16.82 13.98
N SER A 103 9.39 -16.11 13.36
CA SER A 103 10.79 -16.57 13.22
C SER A 103 11.51 -16.74 14.56
N THR A 104 11.11 -16.01 15.60
CA THR A 104 11.64 -16.16 16.96
C THR A 104 10.86 -17.17 17.84
N GLY A 105 9.82 -17.80 17.28
CA GLY A 105 9.05 -18.83 17.97
C GLY A 105 7.80 -18.33 18.68
N VAL A 106 7.40 -17.08 18.48
CA VAL A 106 6.20 -16.51 19.10
C VAL A 106 4.97 -16.81 18.23
N PRO A 107 3.90 -17.45 18.76
CA PRO A 107 2.67 -17.63 18.00
C PRO A 107 1.99 -16.30 17.70
N SER A 108 1.65 -16.08 16.42
CA SER A 108 0.98 -14.88 15.93
C SER A 108 -0.31 -15.22 15.23
N LYS A 109 -1.31 -14.37 15.36
CA LYS A 109 -2.59 -14.46 14.67
C LYS A 109 -3.17 -13.07 14.47
N ILE A 110 -3.69 -12.80 13.28
CA ILE A 110 -4.44 -11.57 13.01
C ILE A 110 -5.85 -11.66 13.62
N VAL A 111 -6.35 -10.57 14.19
CA VAL A 111 -7.70 -10.52 14.79
C VAL A 111 -8.77 -10.73 13.72
N ARG A 112 -8.63 -10.07 12.59
CA ARG A 112 -9.57 -10.13 11.46
C ARG A 112 -8.77 -10.35 10.17
N PRO A 113 -9.03 -11.42 9.40
CA PRO A 113 -8.34 -11.69 8.15
C PRO A 113 -8.27 -10.47 7.23
N LEU A 114 -7.21 -10.37 6.44
CA LEU A 114 -7.14 -9.43 5.33
C LEU A 114 -8.03 -9.91 4.19
N ASP A 115 -8.49 -8.98 3.35
CA ASP A 115 -9.22 -9.32 2.13
C ASP A 115 -8.25 -9.65 0.98
N PHE A 116 -7.05 -9.06 0.99
CA PHE A 116 -5.99 -9.34 0.02
C PHE A 116 -4.60 -9.10 0.61
N LEU A 117 -3.58 -9.68 -0.05
CA LEU A 117 -2.17 -9.49 0.30
C LEU A 117 -1.31 -9.54 -0.97
N VAL A 118 -0.35 -8.63 -1.06
CA VAL A 118 0.79 -8.71 -2.00
C VAL A 118 2.03 -9.09 -1.20
N VAL A 119 2.60 -10.25 -1.46
CA VAL A 119 3.97 -10.56 -1.04
C VAL A 119 4.89 -9.94 -2.08
N SER A 120 5.76 -9.01 -1.66
CA SER A 120 6.55 -8.15 -2.55
C SER A 120 8.04 -8.22 -2.22
N ASP A 121 8.57 -9.43 -2.13
CA ASP A 121 9.98 -9.63 -1.84
C ASP A 121 10.88 -8.89 -2.84
N HIS A 122 12.04 -8.42 -2.38
CA HIS A 122 13.03 -7.71 -3.20
C HIS A 122 13.45 -8.52 -4.42
N ALA A 123 13.42 -7.91 -5.60
CA ALA A 123 13.88 -8.54 -6.85
C ALA A 123 15.40 -8.80 -6.87
N GLU A 124 16.16 -7.98 -6.12
CA GLU A 124 17.62 -8.07 -6.02
C GLU A 124 18.06 -9.35 -5.32
N THR A 125 18.55 -10.31 -6.10
CA THR A 125 18.90 -11.66 -5.60
C THR A 125 17.74 -12.39 -4.91
N PHE A 126 16.55 -12.32 -5.51
CA PHE A 126 15.30 -12.91 -5.03
C PHE A 126 15.47 -14.35 -4.55
N GLY A 127 15.15 -14.63 -3.30
CA GLY A 127 15.25 -15.96 -2.68
C GLY A 127 16.66 -16.38 -2.26
N LEU A 128 17.66 -15.49 -2.29
CA LEU A 128 19.06 -15.85 -1.98
C LEU A 128 19.23 -16.47 -0.59
N ALA A 129 18.55 -15.96 0.44
CA ALA A 129 18.66 -16.49 1.79
C ALA A 129 18.16 -17.95 1.87
N ILE A 130 17.09 -18.27 1.17
CA ILE A 130 16.57 -19.64 1.04
C ILE A 130 17.54 -20.50 0.22
N ALA A 131 18.04 -20.02 -0.91
CA ALA A 131 19.02 -20.72 -1.73
C ALA A 131 20.29 -21.07 -0.93
N ILE A 132 20.74 -20.21 -0.03
CA ILE A 132 21.84 -20.49 0.90
C ILE A 132 21.46 -21.59 1.90
N GLN A 133 20.30 -21.50 2.54
CA GLN A 133 19.84 -22.51 3.51
C GLN A 133 19.67 -23.90 2.90
N GLU A 134 19.21 -23.96 1.66
CA GLU A 134 19.00 -25.20 0.92
C GLU A 134 20.28 -25.72 0.21
N ASN A 135 21.39 -24.98 0.28
CA ASN A 135 22.62 -25.27 -0.45
C ASN A 135 22.36 -25.42 -1.96
N HIS A 136 21.65 -24.46 -2.55
CA HIS A 136 21.26 -24.52 -3.96
C HIS A 136 22.46 -24.73 -4.87
N PRO A 137 22.39 -25.65 -5.87
CA PRO A 137 23.54 -26.02 -6.69
C PRO A 137 24.20 -24.87 -7.47
N SER A 138 23.46 -23.83 -7.81
CA SER A 138 24.00 -22.65 -8.51
C SER A 138 25.07 -21.92 -7.69
N LEU A 139 24.90 -21.83 -6.36
CA LEU A 139 25.87 -21.18 -5.48
C LEU A 139 27.23 -21.87 -5.44
N LEU A 140 27.25 -23.18 -5.70
CA LEU A 140 28.51 -23.93 -5.77
C LEU A 140 29.33 -23.67 -7.04
N LYS A 141 28.73 -23.05 -8.07
CA LYS A 141 29.39 -22.83 -9.36
C LYS A 141 30.37 -21.67 -9.34
N THR A 142 30.13 -20.64 -8.51
CA THR A 142 30.93 -19.43 -8.44
C THR A 142 31.71 -19.31 -7.13
N GLU A 143 32.74 -18.46 -7.09
CA GLU A 143 33.47 -18.16 -5.86
C GLU A 143 32.59 -17.40 -4.88
N TRP A 144 31.82 -16.44 -5.39
CA TRP A 144 30.87 -15.64 -4.63
C TRP A 144 29.84 -16.52 -3.90
N GLY A 145 29.19 -17.43 -4.60
CA GLY A 145 28.18 -18.33 -4.00
C GLY A 145 28.78 -19.26 -2.95
N ARG A 146 29.97 -19.87 -3.22
CA ARG A 146 30.65 -20.70 -2.22
C ARG A 146 31.03 -19.91 -0.97
N LYS A 147 31.39 -18.62 -1.12
CA LYS A 147 31.73 -17.78 0.03
C LYS A 147 30.51 -17.47 0.89
N LEU A 148 29.33 -17.23 0.28
CA LEU A 148 28.08 -17.07 1.01
C LEU A 148 27.71 -18.32 1.83
N LEU A 149 27.84 -19.52 1.23
CA LEU A 149 27.61 -20.79 1.93
C LEU A 149 28.56 -20.98 3.11
N GLU A 150 29.87 -20.67 2.93
CA GLU A 150 30.86 -20.73 4.00
C GLU A 150 30.51 -19.79 5.16
N LEU A 151 30.13 -18.55 4.86
CA LEU A 151 29.78 -17.55 5.89
C LEU A 151 28.52 -17.96 6.66
N ALA A 152 27.54 -18.56 6.01
CA ALA A 152 26.28 -18.95 6.61
C ALA A 152 26.36 -20.29 7.40
N GLU A 153 27.42 -21.11 7.22
CA GLU A 153 27.53 -22.46 7.82
C GLU A 153 27.28 -22.50 9.34
N PRO A 154 27.73 -21.50 10.14
CA PRO A 154 27.45 -21.49 11.58
C PRO A 154 25.97 -21.31 11.94
N ASP A 155 25.12 -20.86 11.03
CA ASP A 155 23.68 -20.56 11.21
C ASP A 155 23.39 -19.80 12.52
N THR A 156 24.13 -18.73 12.73
CA THR A 156 23.98 -17.83 13.88
C THR A 156 23.63 -16.41 13.41
N PRO A 157 22.99 -15.58 14.24
CA PRO A 157 22.69 -14.19 13.89
C PRO A 157 23.93 -13.41 13.40
N GLN A 158 25.09 -13.65 14.04
CA GLN A 158 26.34 -13.03 13.64
C GLN A 158 26.80 -13.50 12.24
N ALA A 159 26.70 -14.79 11.95
CA ALA A 159 27.07 -15.35 10.65
C ALA A 159 26.21 -14.76 9.52
N TRP A 160 24.89 -14.67 9.73
CA TRP A 160 23.99 -14.04 8.79
C TRP A 160 24.23 -12.54 8.63
N GLY A 161 24.66 -11.83 9.67
CA GLY A 161 25.15 -10.46 9.57
C GLY A 161 26.39 -10.35 8.68
N GLU A 162 27.33 -11.31 8.74
CA GLU A 162 28.49 -11.36 7.85
C GLU A 162 28.08 -11.68 6.40
N VAL A 163 27.09 -12.54 6.19
CA VAL A 163 26.48 -12.78 4.87
C VAL A 163 25.91 -11.49 4.29
N TYR A 164 25.13 -10.75 5.09
CA TYR A 164 24.55 -9.46 4.67
C TYR A 164 25.63 -8.46 4.28
N ILE A 165 26.68 -8.29 5.09
CA ILE A 165 27.79 -7.38 4.79
C ILE A 165 28.49 -7.79 3.49
N TYR A 166 28.79 -9.07 3.31
CA TYR A 166 29.44 -9.57 2.10
C TYR A 166 28.56 -9.38 0.86
N TRP A 167 27.27 -9.67 0.98
CA TRP A 167 26.28 -9.44 -0.09
C TRP A 167 26.20 -7.95 -0.45
N ALA A 168 26.05 -7.06 0.52
CA ALA A 168 25.97 -5.62 0.29
C ALA A 168 27.23 -5.07 -0.38
N GLN A 169 28.42 -5.54 0.03
CA GLN A 169 29.69 -5.15 -0.59
C GLN A 169 29.80 -5.56 -2.06
N THR A 170 29.07 -6.59 -2.47
CA THR A 170 29.05 -7.04 -3.87
C THR A 170 28.62 -5.94 -4.85
N PHE A 171 27.78 -5.01 -4.41
CA PHE A 171 27.17 -4.00 -5.26
C PHE A 171 27.79 -2.59 -5.14
N VAL A 172 28.76 -2.41 -4.23
CA VAL A 172 29.41 -1.10 -3.99
C VAL A 172 30.90 -1.04 -4.39
N GLY A 173 31.46 -2.14 -4.92
CA GLY A 173 32.86 -2.22 -5.34
C GLY A 173 33.13 -1.49 -6.66
N GLU A 174 34.31 -0.84 -6.78
CA GLU A 174 34.74 -0.16 -8.02
C GLU A 174 34.97 -1.12 -9.20
N ASP A 175 35.23 -2.38 -8.93
CA ASP A 175 35.49 -3.42 -9.94
C ASP A 175 34.21 -4.04 -10.53
N GLY A 176 33.04 -3.56 -10.09
CA GLY A 176 31.74 -4.15 -10.44
C GLY A 176 31.44 -5.45 -9.69
N PRO A 177 30.24 -6.03 -9.88
CA PRO A 177 29.84 -7.25 -9.21
C PRO A 177 30.69 -8.43 -9.65
N PRO A 178 31.02 -9.40 -8.74
CA PRO A 178 31.70 -10.63 -9.10
C PRO A 178 30.84 -11.52 -10.01
N GLU A 179 31.45 -12.56 -10.57
CA GLU A 179 30.68 -13.59 -11.30
C GLU A 179 29.67 -14.27 -10.36
N MET A 180 28.38 -14.17 -10.69
CA MET A 180 27.26 -14.75 -9.96
C MET A 180 26.47 -15.70 -10.86
N ASP A 181 26.03 -16.85 -10.32
CA ASP A 181 25.01 -17.67 -10.97
C ASP A 181 23.69 -17.48 -10.21
N LEU A 182 22.81 -16.66 -10.78
CA LEU A 182 21.52 -16.27 -10.21
C LEU A 182 20.36 -17.18 -10.68
N SER A 183 20.67 -18.35 -11.27
CA SER A 183 19.62 -19.26 -11.77
C SER A 183 18.68 -19.78 -10.67
N PHE A 184 19.04 -19.69 -9.40
CA PHE A 184 18.12 -19.96 -8.30
C PHE A 184 16.91 -19.00 -8.26
N MET A 185 17.04 -17.80 -8.81
CA MET A 185 15.96 -16.82 -8.81
C MET A 185 14.74 -17.29 -9.61
N GLU A 186 14.96 -18.03 -10.71
CA GLU A 186 13.87 -18.61 -11.51
C GLU A 186 13.06 -19.60 -10.68
N ASP A 187 13.74 -20.51 -9.96
CA ASP A 187 13.09 -21.51 -9.09
C ASP A 187 12.35 -20.83 -7.92
N MET A 188 12.94 -19.78 -7.34
CA MET A 188 12.33 -19.04 -6.23
C MET A 188 11.12 -18.21 -6.69
N TRP A 189 11.19 -17.61 -7.88
CA TRP A 189 10.05 -16.88 -8.46
C TRP A 189 8.89 -17.83 -8.78
N ASP A 190 9.17 -18.98 -9.41
CA ASP A 190 8.16 -20.04 -9.65
C ASP A 190 7.46 -20.49 -8.36
N ASN A 191 8.24 -20.65 -7.27
CA ASN A 191 7.69 -21.00 -5.96
C ASN A 191 6.81 -19.89 -5.37
N ALA A 192 7.22 -18.62 -5.48
CA ALA A 192 6.47 -17.49 -4.97
C ALA A 192 5.13 -17.31 -5.72
N THR A 193 5.16 -17.37 -7.05
CA THR A 193 3.95 -17.28 -7.88
C THR A 193 3.02 -18.48 -7.65
N ALA A 194 3.57 -19.69 -7.50
CA ALA A 194 2.80 -20.89 -7.15
C ALA A 194 2.17 -20.79 -5.75
N SER A 195 2.84 -20.14 -4.80
CA SER A 195 2.26 -19.86 -3.49
C SER A 195 1.07 -18.91 -3.62
N ALA A 196 1.20 -17.79 -4.34
CA ALA A 196 0.09 -16.88 -4.58
C ALA A 196 -1.11 -17.58 -5.22
N GLU A 197 -0.89 -18.46 -6.22
CA GLU A 197 -1.99 -19.25 -6.82
C GLU A 197 -2.66 -20.19 -5.82
N ARG A 198 -1.88 -20.85 -4.98
CA ARG A 198 -2.40 -21.83 -4.00
C ARG A 198 -3.36 -21.16 -3.00
N TYR A 199 -3.08 -19.94 -2.60
CA TYR A 199 -3.87 -19.22 -1.59
C TYR A 199 -4.91 -18.26 -2.17
N ASN A 200 -4.87 -17.97 -3.47
CA ASN A 200 -5.86 -17.14 -4.14
C ASN A 200 -7.23 -17.84 -4.14
N SER A 201 -8.22 -17.19 -3.55
CA SER A 201 -9.59 -17.70 -3.41
C SER A 201 -10.57 -16.58 -3.79
N PRO A 202 -10.81 -16.33 -5.09
CA PRO A 202 -11.64 -15.23 -5.57
C PRO A 202 -12.99 -15.12 -4.84
N GLY A 203 -13.34 -13.92 -4.41
CA GLY A 203 -14.53 -13.64 -3.61
C GLY A 203 -14.35 -13.81 -2.09
N LEU A 204 -13.23 -14.39 -1.62
CA LEU A 204 -12.93 -14.60 -0.21
C LEU A 204 -11.60 -13.96 0.21
N PHE A 205 -10.55 -14.24 -0.52
CA PHE A 205 -9.21 -13.71 -0.28
C PHE A 205 -8.44 -13.65 -1.60
N THR A 206 -7.86 -12.50 -1.90
CA THR A 206 -7.01 -12.32 -3.07
C THR A 206 -5.54 -12.35 -2.69
N ALA A 207 -4.83 -13.38 -3.14
CA ALA A 207 -3.37 -13.44 -3.08
C ALA A 207 -2.82 -12.85 -4.38
N PHE A 208 -2.21 -11.66 -4.33
CA PHE A 208 -1.57 -11.06 -5.49
C PHE A 208 -0.19 -11.64 -5.73
N ILE A 209 0.26 -11.56 -6.98
CA ILE A 209 1.64 -11.73 -7.37
C ILE A 209 2.27 -10.33 -7.43
N GLY A 210 3.44 -10.18 -6.87
CA GLY A 210 4.18 -8.93 -6.87
C GLY A 210 5.62 -9.11 -6.45
N TYR A 211 6.40 -8.07 -6.59
CA TYR A 211 7.78 -7.98 -6.11
C TYR A 211 8.16 -6.52 -5.86
N GLU A 212 9.24 -6.28 -5.15
CA GLU A 212 9.78 -4.93 -5.00
C GLU A 212 11.03 -4.74 -5.83
N TRP A 213 11.02 -3.72 -6.68
CA TRP A 213 12.19 -3.17 -7.35
C TRP A 213 12.86 -2.17 -6.41
N THR A 214 14.09 -2.49 -5.97
CA THR A 214 14.74 -1.85 -4.82
C THR A 214 15.87 -0.92 -5.28
N SER A 215 15.52 0.16 -5.96
CA SER A 215 16.49 1.16 -6.37
C SER A 215 16.93 2.01 -5.18
N GLY A 216 18.23 2.03 -4.91
CA GLY A 216 18.83 2.76 -3.80
C GLY A 216 20.06 3.58 -4.19
N PRO A 217 19.99 4.54 -5.15
CA PRO A 217 21.16 5.31 -5.59
C PRO A 217 21.78 6.08 -4.41
N ALA A 218 23.06 5.78 -4.10
CA ALA A 218 23.79 6.32 -2.95
C ALA A 218 23.07 6.09 -1.59
N GLY A 219 22.25 5.03 -1.46
CA GLY A 219 21.46 4.73 -0.27
C GLY A 219 20.17 5.52 -0.15
N ASN A 220 19.75 6.25 -1.18
CA ASN A 220 18.49 7.00 -1.19
C ASN A 220 17.36 6.11 -1.70
N ASN A 221 16.28 6.00 -0.95
CA ASN A 221 15.16 5.12 -1.30
C ASN A 221 14.41 5.61 -2.54
N LEU A 222 14.40 4.78 -3.59
CA LEU A 222 13.58 4.97 -4.80
C LEU A 222 12.81 3.71 -5.15
N HIS A 223 12.44 2.93 -4.15
CA HIS A 223 11.82 1.61 -4.29
C HIS A 223 10.39 1.68 -4.86
N ARG A 224 9.97 0.62 -5.57
CA ARG A 224 8.61 0.43 -6.10
C ARG A 224 8.16 -1.01 -5.90
N VAL A 225 6.98 -1.19 -5.35
CA VAL A 225 6.29 -2.47 -5.41
C VAL A 225 5.62 -2.61 -6.77
N VAL A 226 5.95 -3.66 -7.52
CA VAL A 226 5.30 -4.00 -8.80
C VAL A 226 4.23 -5.06 -8.54
N VAL A 227 2.99 -4.78 -8.95
CA VAL A 227 1.82 -5.64 -8.72
C VAL A 227 1.25 -6.12 -10.04
N TYR A 228 1.14 -7.43 -10.20
CA TYR A 228 0.56 -8.08 -11.38
C TYR A 228 -0.96 -8.15 -11.25
N ARG A 229 -1.66 -7.87 -12.37
CA ARG A 229 -3.12 -8.01 -12.45
C ARG A 229 -3.57 -9.45 -12.63
N GLY A 230 -2.78 -10.24 -13.32
CA GLY A 230 -3.08 -11.59 -13.77
C GLY A 230 -2.58 -12.69 -12.85
N ASP A 231 -2.42 -13.83 -13.42
CA ASP A 231 -2.04 -15.06 -12.73
C ASP A 231 -0.57 -15.47 -12.96
N LYS A 232 -0.22 -16.68 -12.49
CA LYS A 232 1.11 -17.24 -12.64
C LYS A 232 1.52 -17.43 -14.10
N GLU A 233 0.60 -17.81 -14.99
CA GLU A 233 0.91 -18.05 -16.41
C GLU A 233 1.38 -16.77 -17.10
N GLU A 234 0.87 -15.63 -16.67
CA GLU A 234 1.30 -14.30 -17.14
C GLU A 234 2.60 -13.86 -16.44
N ALA A 235 2.69 -14.01 -15.12
CA ALA A 235 3.82 -13.51 -14.32
C ALA A 235 5.13 -14.28 -14.56
N ASP A 236 5.08 -15.59 -14.81
CA ASP A 236 6.27 -16.42 -15.00
C ASP A 236 6.91 -16.28 -16.39
N GLN A 237 6.34 -15.51 -17.29
CA GLN A 237 6.92 -15.31 -18.63
C GLN A 237 8.25 -14.55 -18.58
N VAL A 238 8.47 -13.78 -17.52
CA VAL A 238 9.72 -13.06 -17.25
C VAL A 238 10.01 -13.05 -15.75
N VAL A 239 11.30 -13.11 -15.39
CA VAL A 239 11.74 -12.88 -14.01
C VAL A 239 11.59 -11.39 -13.65
N PRO A 240 11.39 -11.06 -12.37
CA PRO A 240 11.33 -9.69 -11.89
C PRO A 240 12.52 -8.85 -12.34
N PHE A 241 12.23 -7.66 -12.87
CA PHE A 241 13.26 -6.66 -13.17
C PHE A 241 13.81 -6.09 -11.88
N SER A 242 15.13 -6.06 -11.74
CA SER A 242 15.79 -5.64 -10.51
C SER A 242 16.66 -4.40 -10.70
N ALA A 243 17.03 -3.74 -9.60
CA ALA A 243 17.99 -2.64 -9.63
C ALA A 243 19.42 -3.10 -10.01
N LEU A 244 19.66 -4.42 -10.11
CA LEU A 244 20.91 -4.96 -10.68
C LEU A 244 21.01 -4.66 -12.18
N GLU A 245 19.88 -4.65 -12.89
CA GLU A 245 19.83 -4.27 -14.30
C GLU A 245 19.87 -2.73 -14.44
N SER A 246 19.09 -2.02 -13.65
CA SER A 246 19.10 -0.55 -13.61
C SER A 246 18.44 -0.01 -12.35
N SER A 247 19.04 1.01 -11.74
CA SER A 247 18.45 1.78 -10.65
C SER A 247 17.60 2.98 -11.11
N ASP A 248 17.42 3.17 -12.42
CA ASP A 248 16.66 4.28 -12.99
C ASP A 248 15.17 3.91 -13.14
N PRO A 249 14.22 4.65 -12.53
CA PRO A 249 12.79 4.38 -12.65
C PRO A 249 12.28 4.34 -14.11
N GLU A 250 12.87 5.12 -15.01
CA GLU A 250 12.47 5.10 -16.41
C GLU A 250 12.79 3.77 -17.08
N ARG A 251 13.83 3.05 -16.62
CA ARG A 251 14.15 1.69 -17.09
C ARG A 251 13.18 0.65 -16.52
N LEU A 252 12.70 0.83 -15.32
CA LEU A 252 11.59 0.03 -14.80
C LEU A 252 10.34 0.21 -15.67
N TRP A 253 10.00 1.47 -16.05
CA TRP A 253 8.86 1.72 -16.93
C TRP A 253 9.06 1.14 -18.33
N ASP A 254 10.29 1.18 -18.89
CA ASP A 254 10.61 0.51 -20.17
C ASP A 254 10.35 -1.00 -20.07
N TRP A 255 10.75 -1.63 -18.96
CA TRP A 255 10.51 -3.05 -18.72
C TRP A 255 9.00 -3.35 -18.58
N MET A 256 8.26 -2.53 -17.83
CA MET A 256 6.81 -2.69 -17.67
C MET A 256 6.07 -2.58 -19.01
N GLU A 257 6.46 -1.62 -19.84
CA GLU A 257 5.91 -1.46 -21.18
C GLU A 257 6.24 -2.67 -22.08
N ALA A 258 7.47 -3.15 -22.03
CA ALA A 258 7.89 -4.34 -22.79
C ALA A 258 7.18 -5.61 -22.30
N TYR A 259 6.97 -5.77 -20.99
CA TYR A 259 6.19 -6.83 -20.40
C TYR A 259 4.75 -6.84 -20.93
N GLU A 260 4.03 -5.73 -20.84
CA GLU A 260 2.65 -5.63 -21.35
C GLU A 260 2.55 -5.78 -22.88
N ALA A 261 3.59 -5.39 -23.62
CA ALA A 261 3.63 -5.54 -25.07
C ALA A 261 3.94 -6.97 -25.54
N SER A 262 4.65 -7.76 -24.74
CA SER A 262 5.09 -9.12 -25.09
C SER A 262 4.24 -10.22 -24.46
N THR A 263 3.42 -9.89 -23.49
CA THR A 263 2.52 -10.81 -22.78
C THR A 263 1.08 -10.28 -22.84
N ASP A 264 0.11 -11.05 -22.35
CA ASP A 264 -1.25 -10.54 -22.14
C ASP A 264 -1.42 -9.93 -20.72
N GLY A 265 -0.34 -9.94 -19.92
CA GLY A 265 -0.30 -9.45 -18.54
C GLY A 265 -0.34 -7.94 -18.42
N ARG A 266 -0.66 -7.46 -17.22
CA ARG A 266 -0.65 -6.05 -16.85
C ARG A 266 -0.01 -5.85 -15.49
N VAL A 267 0.71 -4.73 -15.34
CA VAL A 267 1.40 -4.38 -14.10
C VAL A 267 1.20 -2.90 -13.76
N LEU A 268 1.34 -2.59 -12.47
CA LEU A 268 1.47 -1.22 -11.97
C LEU A 268 2.58 -1.17 -10.93
N ALA A 269 3.16 0.00 -10.72
CA ALA A 269 4.17 0.23 -9.70
C ALA A 269 3.64 1.18 -8.61
N ILE A 270 4.03 0.92 -7.36
CA ILE A 270 3.67 1.70 -6.17
C ILE A 270 4.96 2.21 -5.54
N ALA A 271 5.22 3.49 -5.67
CA ALA A 271 6.38 4.12 -5.04
C ALA A 271 6.14 4.31 -3.53
N HIS A 272 7.20 4.24 -2.72
CA HIS A 272 7.11 4.37 -1.28
C HIS A 272 8.37 5.00 -0.65
N ASN A 273 8.26 5.38 0.62
CA ASN A 273 9.33 6.01 1.41
C ASN A 273 10.03 7.19 0.72
N GLY A 274 9.25 8.10 0.15
CA GLY A 274 9.80 9.37 -0.31
C GLY A 274 10.55 10.12 0.79
N ASN A 275 10.10 10.00 2.04
CA ASN A 275 10.75 10.55 3.22
C ASN A 275 12.20 10.04 3.46
N LEU A 276 12.59 8.94 2.83
CA LEU A 276 13.96 8.37 2.87
C LEU A 276 14.70 8.50 1.54
N SER A 277 14.20 9.32 0.61
CA SER A 277 14.78 9.46 -0.73
C SER A 277 15.80 10.60 -0.86
N ASN A 278 15.98 11.42 0.16
CA ASN A 278 16.78 12.66 0.08
C ASN A 278 16.39 13.52 -1.13
N GLY A 279 15.08 13.68 -1.35
CA GLY A 279 14.48 14.51 -2.38
C GLY A 279 14.44 13.89 -3.79
N LEU A 280 14.85 12.64 -3.97
CA LEU A 280 14.85 12.00 -5.29
C LEU A 280 13.48 11.46 -5.70
N MET A 281 12.59 11.12 -4.75
CA MET A 281 11.29 10.50 -5.05
C MET A 281 10.42 11.37 -5.96
N PHE A 282 10.37 12.66 -5.69
CA PHE A 282 9.62 13.64 -6.47
C PHE A 282 10.55 14.76 -6.97
N ASP A 283 11.72 14.41 -7.52
CA ASP A 283 12.69 15.39 -8.02
C ASP A 283 12.16 16.19 -9.23
N ASP A 284 12.83 17.29 -9.55
CA ASP A 284 12.51 18.17 -10.67
C ASP A 284 13.26 17.76 -11.96
N VAL A 285 14.12 16.76 -11.85
CA VAL A 285 14.97 16.28 -12.94
C VAL A 285 14.98 14.75 -12.97
N THR A 286 15.25 14.17 -14.14
CA THR A 286 15.45 12.73 -14.33
C THR A 286 16.63 12.22 -13.49
N LEU A 287 16.62 10.94 -13.13
CA LEU A 287 17.66 10.39 -12.26
C LEU A 287 19.02 10.33 -12.95
N THR A 288 19.09 9.76 -14.14
CA THR A 288 20.37 9.46 -14.82
C THR A 288 20.92 10.68 -15.53
N ASP A 289 20.14 11.35 -16.37
CA ASP A 289 20.62 12.41 -17.24
C ASP A 289 20.54 13.81 -16.60
N ARG A 290 19.87 13.91 -15.42
CA ARG A 290 19.64 15.17 -14.69
C ARG A 290 18.98 16.27 -15.53
N GLU A 291 18.21 15.87 -16.54
CA GLU A 291 17.43 16.77 -17.37
C GLU A 291 16.10 17.14 -16.68
N PRO A 292 15.60 18.37 -16.88
CA PRO A 292 14.28 18.76 -16.37
C PRO A 292 13.19 17.78 -16.82
N LEU A 293 12.22 17.52 -15.95
CA LEU A 293 11.07 16.68 -16.31
C LEU A 293 10.34 17.26 -17.52
N ASP A 294 10.00 16.41 -18.47
CA ASP A 294 9.26 16.75 -19.68
C ASP A 294 7.85 16.10 -19.71
N GLU A 295 7.11 16.34 -20.78
CA GLU A 295 5.75 15.81 -20.96
C GLU A 295 5.74 14.28 -21.06
N ASP A 296 6.76 13.68 -21.70
CA ASP A 296 6.87 12.22 -21.85
C ASP A 296 7.11 11.54 -20.51
N TYR A 297 8.09 12.02 -19.74
CA TYR A 297 8.32 11.56 -18.38
C TYR A 297 7.04 11.65 -17.53
N ALA A 298 6.34 12.80 -17.57
CA ALA A 298 5.13 13.01 -16.78
C ALA A 298 4.02 12.02 -17.15
N LYS A 299 3.80 11.76 -18.44
CA LYS A 299 2.81 10.79 -18.93
C LYS A 299 3.17 9.36 -18.52
N ARG A 300 4.42 8.98 -18.70
CA ARG A 300 4.91 7.63 -18.34
C ARG A 300 4.78 7.38 -16.84
N ARG A 301 5.22 8.33 -16.03
CA ARG A 301 5.10 8.22 -14.57
C ARG A 301 3.65 8.10 -14.13
N GLN A 302 2.76 8.94 -14.63
CA GLN A 302 1.33 8.88 -14.32
C GLN A 302 0.69 7.54 -14.72
N ALA A 303 1.15 6.98 -15.85
CA ALA A 303 0.66 5.70 -16.35
C ALA A 303 1.14 4.52 -15.51
N TRP A 304 2.40 4.48 -15.12
CA TRP A 304 3.02 3.33 -14.47
C TRP A 304 2.98 3.39 -12.94
N GLU A 305 3.01 4.60 -12.35
CA GLU A 305 2.96 4.83 -10.90
C GLU A 305 1.63 5.51 -10.49
N PRO A 306 0.48 4.82 -10.62
CA PRO A 306 -0.82 5.42 -10.28
C PRO A 306 -1.01 5.62 -8.78
N LEU A 307 -0.21 4.98 -7.93
CA LEU A 307 -0.32 4.97 -6.49
C LEU A 307 1.00 5.35 -5.81
N TYR A 308 0.87 5.89 -4.60
CA TYR A 308 1.96 6.12 -3.66
C TYR A 308 1.57 5.59 -2.28
N GLU A 309 2.45 4.81 -1.69
CA GLU A 309 2.33 4.32 -0.32
C GLU A 309 2.73 5.44 0.64
N VAL A 310 1.72 6.09 1.19
CA VAL A 310 1.89 7.32 1.97
C VAL A 310 2.22 7.05 3.43
N THR A 311 1.94 5.84 3.94
CA THR A 311 2.17 5.47 5.33
C THR A 311 2.57 4.02 5.46
N GLN A 312 3.60 3.74 6.25
CA GLN A 312 4.13 2.42 6.55
C GLN A 312 5.04 2.46 7.80
N MET A 313 5.65 1.33 8.18
CA MET A 313 6.49 1.23 9.39
C MET A 313 7.64 2.26 9.45
N LYS A 314 8.23 2.63 8.32
CA LYS A 314 9.31 3.62 8.22
C LYS A 314 8.77 5.05 8.02
N GLY A 315 7.61 5.36 8.60
CA GLY A 315 7.07 6.70 8.71
C GLY A 315 5.89 7.00 7.78
N ASP A 316 5.32 8.18 8.00
CA ASP A 316 4.21 8.75 7.24
C ASP A 316 4.71 9.88 6.34
N GLY A 317 4.37 9.79 5.06
CA GLY A 317 4.78 10.73 4.00
C GLY A 317 3.63 11.62 3.51
N GLU A 318 2.53 11.79 4.26
CA GLU A 318 1.42 12.65 3.84
C GLU A 318 1.82 14.13 3.82
N ALA A 319 2.29 14.65 4.95
CA ALA A 319 2.68 16.04 5.14
C ALA A 319 3.88 16.15 6.07
N HIS A 320 4.51 17.33 6.09
CA HIS A 320 5.60 17.63 7.00
C HIS A 320 5.37 19.00 7.65
N PRO A 321 5.60 19.17 8.98
CA PRO A 321 5.31 20.42 9.68
C PRO A 321 6.04 21.65 9.11
N SER A 322 7.25 21.49 8.58
CA SER A 322 7.96 22.58 7.90
C SER A 322 7.36 22.99 6.56
N LEU A 323 6.57 22.11 5.91
CA LEU A 323 5.90 22.36 4.62
C LEU A 323 4.45 22.77 4.76
N SER A 324 3.84 22.45 5.91
CA SER A 324 2.43 22.66 6.25
C SER A 324 2.30 23.22 7.68
N PRO A 325 2.89 24.40 7.98
CA PRO A 325 3.02 24.92 9.35
C PRO A 325 1.68 25.29 10.00
N ASP A 326 0.63 25.49 9.23
CA ASP A 326 -0.71 25.81 9.72
C ASP A 326 -1.56 24.55 9.99
N ASP A 327 -1.05 23.35 9.67
CA ASP A 327 -1.69 22.07 9.91
C ASP A 327 -1.23 21.45 11.24
N GLU A 328 -2.10 21.44 12.24
CA GLU A 328 -1.82 20.89 13.57
C GLU A 328 -1.58 19.37 13.60
N PHE A 329 -1.87 18.67 12.49
CA PHE A 329 -1.70 17.21 12.34
C PHE A 329 -0.63 16.82 11.32
N ALA A 330 0.18 17.78 10.85
CA ALA A 330 1.26 17.51 9.90
C ALA A 330 2.46 16.78 10.53
N ASP A 331 2.63 16.90 11.85
CA ASP A 331 3.69 16.21 12.60
C ASP A 331 3.21 14.83 13.05
N TYR A 332 3.40 13.83 12.17
CA TYR A 332 3.01 12.46 12.44
C TYR A 332 4.03 11.48 11.84
N PHE A 333 4.89 10.93 12.67
CA PHE A 333 5.91 9.93 12.31
C PHE A 333 6.65 10.26 10.99
N THR A 334 7.12 11.48 10.84
CA THR A 334 7.68 12.00 9.57
C THR A 334 8.94 11.28 9.11
N TRP A 335 9.74 10.72 10.01
CA TRP A 335 11.01 10.03 9.71
C TRP A 335 11.87 10.82 8.73
N ASP A 336 12.22 12.04 9.10
CA ASP A 336 12.87 13.03 8.25
C ASP A 336 14.38 13.20 8.51
N VAL A 337 15.03 12.23 9.17
CA VAL A 337 16.42 12.36 9.61
C VAL A 337 17.42 12.09 8.49
N GLY A 338 17.15 11.17 7.57
CA GLY A 338 18.10 10.83 6.51
C GLY A 338 17.58 9.79 5.55
N SER A 339 18.50 9.00 4.99
CA SER A 339 18.24 7.85 4.12
C SER A 339 19.01 6.64 4.63
N PHE A 340 19.17 5.61 3.82
CA PHE A 340 20.07 4.48 4.12
C PHE A 340 21.54 4.76 3.73
N GLY A 341 21.82 5.91 3.13
CA GLY A 341 23.15 6.34 2.71
C GLY A 341 23.78 7.37 3.65
N PRO A 342 25.03 7.78 3.38
CA PRO A 342 25.79 8.68 4.25
C PRO A 342 25.43 10.16 4.07
N GLN A 343 24.47 10.50 3.20
CA GLN A 343 24.11 11.88 2.94
C GLN A 343 23.10 12.38 3.96
N LEU A 344 23.43 13.45 4.66
CA LEU A 344 22.52 14.15 5.55
C LEU A 344 21.39 14.83 4.75
N LYS A 345 20.18 14.80 5.29
CA LYS A 345 19.04 15.49 4.73
C LYS A 345 19.18 17.01 4.88
N THR A 346 18.76 17.73 3.84
CA THR A 346 18.72 19.19 3.84
C THR A 346 17.28 19.70 3.63
N PRO A 347 16.93 20.91 4.10
CA PRO A 347 15.55 21.41 4.03
C PRO A 347 14.96 21.50 2.60
N ASP A 348 15.80 21.65 1.58
CA ASP A 348 15.38 21.71 0.17
C ASP A 348 15.01 20.33 -0.42
N MET A 349 15.32 19.24 0.28
CA MET A 349 14.88 17.89 -0.07
C MET A 349 13.43 17.64 0.31
N LEU A 350 12.99 18.17 1.46
CA LEU A 350 11.66 17.91 2.03
C LEU A 350 10.48 18.14 1.07
N PRO A 351 10.43 19.21 0.24
CA PRO A 351 9.33 19.42 -0.71
C PRO A 351 9.23 18.34 -1.79
N LYS A 352 10.27 17.52 -1.95
CA LYS A 352 10.39 16.44 -2.94
C LYS A 352 10.17 15.06 -2.33
N GLU A 353 9.66 14.98 -1.11
CA GLU A 353 9.56 13.74 -0.33
C GLU A 353 8.14 13.42 0.14
N TYR A 354 7.31 14.46 0.37
CA TYR A 354 5.98 14.32 0.98
C TYR A 354 4.87 14.50 -0.05
N ALA A 355 3.83 13.68 0.04
CA ALA A 355 2.74 13.57 -0.94
C ALA A 355 2.03 14.91 -1.19
N ARG A 356 1.67 15.65 -0.14
CA ARG A 356 0.97 16.94 -0.28
C ARG A 356 1.82 17.99 -1.03
N ALA A 357 3.11 18.03 -0.76
CA ALA A 357 4.03 18.90 -1.49
C ALA A 357 4.20 18.46 -2.94
N ALA A 358 4.27 17.14 -3.19
CA ALA A 358 4.30 16.59 -4.54
C ALA A 358 3.03 16.94 -5.32
N PHE A 359 1.84 16.86 -4.72
CA PHE A 359 0.57 17.25 -5.35
C PHE A 359 0.58 18.72 -5.79
N LYS A 360 1.04 19.63 -4.91
CA LYS A 360 1.16 21.07 -5.26
C LYS A 360 2.09 21.28 -6.46
N ARG A 361 3.25 20.64 -6.47
CA ARG A 361 4.21 20.72 -7.58
C ARG A 361 3.68 20.05 -8.84
N GLY A 362 2.97 18.95 -8.71
CA GLY A 362 2.34 18.25 -9.82
C GLY A 362 1.35 19.12 -10.60
N MET A 363 0.54 19.95 -9.90
CA MET A 363 -0.35 20.92 -10.57
C MET A 363 0.42 21.99 -11.33
N LEU A 364 1.57 22.44 -10.82
CA LEU A 364 2.42 23.40 -11.54
C LEU A 364 3.02 22.77 -12.80
N TYR A 365 3.41 21.48 -12.73
CA TYR A 365 3.82 20.73 -13.91
C TYR A 365 2.67 20.56 -14.91
N GLU A 366 1.45 20.29 -14.47
CA GLU A 366 0.29 20.18 -15.36
C GLU A 366 0.09 21.47 -16.17
N LYS A 367 0.26 22.63 -15.55
CA LYS A 367 0.20 23.94 -16.25
C LYS A 367 1.32 24.13 -17.26
N SER A 368 2.52 23.62 -17.00
CA SER A 368 3.69 23.84 -17.86
C SER A 368 3.89 22.74 -18.91
N LEU A 369 3.61 21.47 -18.57
CA LEU A 369 3.83 20.29 -19.41
C LEU A 369 2.54 19.73 -20.02
N GLY A 370 1.36 20.16 -19.52
CA GLY A 370 0.07 19.59 -19.91
C GLY A 370 -0.26 18.26 -19.23
N THR A 371 0.60 17.76 -18.37
CA THR A 371 0.41 16.49 -17.62
C THR A 371 1.06 16.61 -16.23
N ASN A 372 0.36 16.08 -15.22
CA ASN A 372 0.83 16.07 -13.84
C ASN A 372 1.60 14.77 -13.54
N PRO A 373 2.93 14.80 -13.33
CA PRO A 373 3.72 13.59 -13.03
C PRO A 373 3.44 13.01 -11.64
N PHE A 374 2.79 13.77 -10.76
CA PHE A 374 2.52 13.40 -9.37
C PHE A 374 1.02 13.26 -9.07
N LYS A 375 0.24 12.79 -10.05
CA LYS A 375 -1.21 12.58 -9.95
C LYS A 375 -1.54 11.17 -9.48
N PHE A 376 -1.01 10.76 -8.34
CA PHE A 376 -1.18 9.44 -7.75
C PHE A 376 -2.30 9.40 -6.70
N GLY A 377 -2.82 8.21 -6.42
CA GLY A 377 -3.68 7.90 -5.28
C GLY A 377 -2.84 7.48 -4.06
N MET A 378 -3.41 7.60 -2.86
CA MET A 378 -2.74 7.27 -1.60
C MET A 378 -3.19 5.92 -1.06
N ILE A 379 -2.23 5.05 -0.72
CA ILE A 379 -2.46 3.79 0.02
C ILE A 379 -1.53 3.70 1.22
N GLY A 380 -1.85 2.80 2.16
CA GLY A 380 -0.98 2.40 3.25
C GLY A 380 -0.61 0.92 3.10
N SER A 381 0.54 0.55 3.65
CA SER A 381 1.04 -0.83 3.68
C SER A 381 1.96 -1.03 4.88
N THR A 382 2.50 -2.25 5.08
CA THR A 382 3.36 -2.51 6.22
C THR A 382 4.84 -2.33 5.94
N ASP A 383 5.31 -2.81 4.83
CA ASP A 383 6.74 -3.00 4.55
C ASP A 383 7.40 -3.83 5.67
N SER A 384 6.64 -4.80 6.22
CA SER A 384 7.15 -5.68 7.26
C SER A 384 8.08 -6.73 6.69
N HIS A 385 9.19 -6.97 7.38
CA HIS A 385 10.18 -8.01 7.03
C HIS A 385 10.08 -9.23 7.97
N THR A 386 8.93 -9.40 8.63
CA THR A 386 8.64 -10.54 9.50
C THR A 386 7.72 -11.58 8.85
N SER A 387 7.32 -11.40 7.60
CA SER A 387 6.27 -12.18 6.91
C SER A 387 4.87 -12.03 7.50
N LEU A 388 4.71 -11.15 8.47
CA LEU A 388 3.46 -10.92 9.22
C LEU A 388 3.02 -9.46 9.00
N SER A 389 1.90 -9.27 8.34
CA SER A 389 1.30 -7.96 8.08
C SER A 389 0.60 -7.41 9.33
N THR A 390 1.36 -7.12 10.38
CA THR A 390 0.84 -6.69 11.69
C THR A 390 0.60 -5.19 11.71
N THR A 391 -0.66 -4.77 11.63
CA THR A 391 -1.09 -3.36 11.60
C THR A 391 -1.86 -2.93 12.85
N ASP A 392 -1.98 -3.82 13.83
CA ASP A 392 -2.64 -3.56 15.10
C ASP A 392 -1.57 -3.28 16.15
N GLU A 393 -1.63 -2.13 16.79
CA GLU A 393 -0.71 -1.70 17.86
C GLU A 393 -0.58 -2.73 18.98
N ALA A 394 -1.66 -3.45 19.31
CA ALA A 394 -1.66 -4.52 20.33
C ALA A 394 -1.05 -5.84 19.82
N ASN A 395 -0.73 -5.94 18.54
CA ASN A 395 -0.23 -7.16 17.91
C ASN A 395 0.94 -6.88 16.93
N PHE A 396 1.77 -5.90 17.26
CA PHE A 396 2.87 -5.46 16.40
C PHE A 396 4.09 -6.36 16.56
N PHE A 397 4.51 -7.01 15.47
CA PHE A 397 5.66 -7.93 15.45
C PHE A 397 6.98 -7.25 15.05
N GLY A 398 6.95 -5.97 14.69
CA GLY A 398 8.16 -5.21 14.37
C GLY A 398 8.52 -5.21 12.88
N LYS A 399 9.59 -4.49 12.56
CA LYS A 399 10.08 -4.33 11.18
C LYS A 399 10.83 -5.55 10.67
N ILE A 400 11.67 -6.17 11.50
CA ILE A 400 12.52 -7.33 11.17
C ILE A 400 12.42 -8.40 12.25
N ALA A 401 12.79 -9.63 11.94
CA ALA A 401 12.68 -10.76 12.87
C ALA A 401 13.47 -10.54 14.19
N ALA A 402 14.59 -9.82 14.14
CA ALA A 402 15.39 -9.53 15.34
C ALA A 402 14.67 -8.67 16.39
N VAL A 403 13.66 -7.91 15.97
CA VAL A 403 12.86 -7.02 16.85
C VAL A 403 11.43 -7.52 17.04
N GLU A 404 11.15 -8.79 16.81
CA GLU A 404 9.88 -9.41 17.20
C GLU A 404 9.63 -9.29 18.71
N PRO A 405 8.40 -9.46 19.22
CA PRO A 405 8.06 -9.20 20.63
C PRO A 405 9.01 -9.86 21.63
N THR A 406 9.78 -9.06 22.35
CA THR A 406 10.76 -9.48 23.36
C THR A 406 10.98 -8.35 24.37
N ALA A 407 11.37 -8.71 25.60
CA ALA A 407 11.82 -7.74 26.61
C ALA A 407 13.30 -7.31 26.42
N ASP A 408 14.00 -7.84 25.43
CA ASP A 408 15.35 -7.43 25.12
C ASP A 408 15.36 -5.98 24.57
N PRO A 409 16.29 -5.12 25.00
CA PRO A 409 16.41 -3.74 24.50
C PRO A 409 16.49 -3.61 22.97
N ILE A 410 16.96 -4.61 22.23
CA ILE A 410 17.00 -4.62 20.77
C ILE A 410 15.63 -4.33 20.16
N ARG A 411 14.53 -4.72 20.84
CA ARG A 411 13.16 -4.44 20.44
C ARG A 411 12.90 -2.95 20.21
N PHE A 412 13.60 -2.09 20.93
CA PHE A 412 13.41 -0.63 20.92
C PHE A 412 14.59 0.11 20.31
N ASP A 413 15.82 -0.34 20.65
CA ASP A 413 17.05 0.39 20.37
C ASP A 413 17.67 0.05 19.00
N GLU A 414 17.12 -0.94 18.24
CA GLU A 414 17.62 -1.29 16.91
C GLU A 414 17.51 -0.09 15.97
N ILE A 415 18.62 0.25 15.32
CA ILE A 415 18.69 1.37 14.39
C ILE A 415 18.20 0.91 13.03
N ILE A 416 17.13 1.52 12.55
CA ILE A 416 16.54 1.22 11.25
C ILE A 416 17.15 2.10 10.15
N THR A 417 17.28 3.40 10.40
CA THR A 417 17.95 4.36 9.51
C THR A 417 18.76 5.36 10.32
N GLY A 418 19.65 6.10 9.71
CA GLY A 418 20.50 7.07 10.39
C GLY A 418 21.93 6.54 10.56
N ARG A 419 22.53 6.83 11.72
CA ARG A 419 23.95 6.58 12.03
C ARG A 419 24.90 7.20 10.99
N LEU A 420 24.51 8.34 10.46
CA LEU A 420 25.27 9.08 9.46
C LEU A 420 26.50 9.74 10.08
N THR A 421 26.39 10.08 11.37
CA THR A 421 27.46 10.68 12.18
C THR A 421 27.77 9.71 13.32
N PRO A 422 28.87 8.96 13.29
CA PRO A 422 29.16 7.88 14.23
C PRO A 422 29.10 8.23 15.72
N ASP A 423 29.31 9.50 16.06
CA ASP A 423 29.36 10.01 17.43
C ASP A 423 28.11 10.84 17.82
N ASP A 424 27.11 10.99 16.90
CA ASP A 424 25.90 11.76 17.17
C ASP A 424 24.64 10.87 17.06
N PRO A 425 24.08 10.39 18.17
CA PRO A 425 22.89 9.54 18.17
C PRO A 425 21.59 10.30 17.86
N THR A 426 21.64 11.60 17.63
CA THR A 426 20.43 12.39 17.29
C THR A 426 19.97 12.15 15.86
N ASP A 427 20.82 11.60 15.01
CA ASP A 427 20.49 11.19 13.64
C ASP A 427 20.11 9.70 13.52
N ASP A 428 20.05 8.97 14.65
CA ASP A 428 19.58 7.58 14.69
C ASP A 428 18.06 7.50 14.77
N GLN A 429 17.44 6.85 13.78
CA GLN A 429 16.05 6.50 13.78
C GLN A 429 15.92 5.06 14.28
N THR A 430 15.41 4.90 15.50
CA THR A 430 15.34 3.60 16.18
C THR A 430 13.98 2.95 16.00
N HIS A 431 13.90 1.62 16.23
CA HIS A 431 12.67 0.85 16.08
C HIS A 431 11.52 1.34 16.97
N GLU A 432 11.79 1.89 18.16
CA GLU A 432 10.76 2.48 19.02
C GLU A 432 9.97 3.63 18.38
N GLN A 433 10.50 4.22 17.29
CA GLN A 433 9.84 5.29 16.53
C GLN A 433 9.05 4.77 15.31
N ALA A 434 8.99 3.44 15.10
CA ALA A 434 8.22 2.86 14.01
C ALA A 434 6.71 2.98 14.27
N LEU A 435 5.94 3.08 13.18
CA LEU A 435 4.50 2.85 13.18
C LEU A 435 4.21 1.35 13.25
N ALA A 436 3.06 0.95 13.78
CA ALA A 436 2.59 -0.43 13.58
C ALA A 436 2.30 -0.72 12.10
N ALA A 437 1.99 0.25 11.32
CA ALA A 437 1.94 0.29 9.86
C ALA A 437 0.55 0.59 9.28
N GLY A 438 0.46 0.58 7.95
CA GLY A 438 -0.71 0.99 7.21
C GLY A 438 -1.43 -0.15 6.49
N LEU A 439 -2.64 0.14 6.06
CA LEU A 439 -3.43 -0.71 5.17
C LEU A 439 -3.91 0.07 3.96
N ALA A 440 -4.07 -0.62 2.84
CA ALA A 440 -4.79 -0.14 1.69
C ALA A 440 -6.29 -0.46 1.82
N GLY A 441 -7.15 0.56 1.77
CA GLY A 441 -8.58 0.43 1.59
C GLY A 441 -8.95 0.60 0.11
N VAL A 442 -9.47 -0.45 -0.53
CA VAL A 442 -9.75 -0.48 -1.98
C VAL A 442 -11.24 -0.61 -2.22
N TRP A 443 -11.86 0.35 -2.87
CA TRP A 443 -13.25 0.28 -3.31
C TRP A 443 -13.34 -0.51 -4.61
N ALA A 444 -13.82 -1.74 -4.53
CA ALA A 444 -13.97 -2.62 -5.68
C ALA A 444 -15.35 -3.31 -5.70
N ARG A 445 -15.71 -3.89 -6.85
CA ARG A 445 -16.97 -4.64 -6.99
C ARG A 445 -16.89 -6.01 -6.37
N ASP A 446 -15.74 -6.66 -6.56
CA ASP A 446 -15.51 -8.04 -6.17
C ASP A 446 -14.11 -8.18 -5.58
N ASN A 447 -13.90 -9.16 -4.71
CA ASN A 447 -12.57 -9.49 -4.19
C ASN A 447 -11.89 -10.46 -5.17
N THR A 448 -11.33 -9.92 -6.25
CA THR A 448 -10.51 -10.66 -7.23
C THR A 448 -9.31 -9.81 -7.62
N ARG A 449 -8.24 -10.43 -8.15
CA ARG A 449 -7.05 -9.70 -8.62
C ARG A 449 -7.43 -8.57 -9.58
N GLU A 450 -8.22 -8.90 -10.58
CA GLU A 450 -8.61 -7.96 -11.63
C GLU A 450 -9.41 -6.78 -11.06
N ALA A 451 -10.42 -7.05 -10.23
CA ALA A 451 -11.30 -6.01 -9.70
C ALA A 451 -10.57 -5.07 -8.73
N LEU A 452 -9.71 -5.61 -7.88
CA LEU A 452 -8.89 -4.83 -6.94
C LEU A 452 -7.80 -4.06 -7.68
N TRP A 453 -7.08 -4.70 -8.61
CA TRP A 453 -6.04 -4.06 -9.40
C TRP A 453 -6.61 -2.91 -10.26
N ASP A 454 -7.75 -3.13 -10.92
CA ASP A 454 -8.44 -2.11 -11.72
C ASP A 454 -8.89 -0.93 -10.84
N ALA A 455 -9.29 -1.19 -9.58
CA ALA A 455 -9.60 -0.16 -8.60
C ALA A 455 -8.35 0.64 -8.18
N MET A 456 -7.25 -0.05 -7.93
CA MET A 456 -5.95 0.57 -7.66
C MET A 456 -5.48 1.42 -8.85
N LYS A 457 -5.59 0.90 -10.06
CA LYS A 457 -5.21 1.63 -11.30
C LYS A 457 -6.00 2.91 -11.50
N ARG A 458 -7.31 2.93 -11.18
CA ARG A 458 -8.13 4.15 -11.24
C ARG A 458 -8.08 4.99 -9.96
N LYS A 459 -7.25 4.63 -8.98
CA LYS A 459 -7.00 5.36 -7.72
C LYS A 459 -8.23 5.45 -6.79
N GLU A 460 -9.17 4.53 -6.89
CA GLU A 460 -10.34 4.48 -6.00
C GLU A 460 -9.98 3.77 -4.69
N VAL A 461 -9.01 4.34 -4.00
CA VAL A 461 -8.33 3.78 -2.83
C VAL A 461 -8.08 4.85 -1.78
N PHE A 462 -7.82 4.42 -0.56
CA PHE A 462 -7.36 5.28 0.53
C PHE A 462 -6.38 4.53 1.44
N ALA A 463 -5.50 5.28 2.08
CA ALA A 463 -4.58 4.78 3.10
C ALA A 463 -5.25 4.81 4.48
N THR A 464 -4.90 3.87 5.34
CA THR A 464 -5.08 4.00 6.79
C THR A 464 -3.77 3.68 7.50
N THR A 465 -3.63 4.14 8.73
CA THR A 465 -2.46 3.85 9.57
C THR A 465 -2.57 2.52 10.35
N GLY A 466 -3.45 1.60 9.89
CA GLY A 466 -3.66 0.26 10.48
C GLY A 466 -5.12 -0.06 10.78
N THR A 467 -5.91 0.94 11.08
CA THR A 467 -7.35 0.82 11.33
C THR A 467 -8.12 0.47 10.04
N ARG A 468 -9.25 -0.22 10.18
CA ARG A 468 -10.15 -0.52 9.05
C ARG A 468 -11.39 0.38 9.06
N MET A 469 -11.18 1.67 9.35
CA MET A 469 -12.23 2.65 9.15
C MET A 469 -12.60 2.72 7.67
N ARG A 470 -13.89 2.94 7.38
CA ARG A 470 -14.40 3.01 6.00
C ARG A 470 -14.64 4.46 5.63
N VAL A 471 -13.92 4.94 4.63
CA VAL A 471 -14.05 6.30 4.14
C VAL A 471 -14.58 6.27 2.71
N ARG A 472 -15.68 6.98 2.44
CA ARG A 472 -16.20 7.14 1.09
C ARG A 472 -16.38 8.60 0.77
N VAL A 473 -15.88 9.02 -0.39
CA VAL A 473 -15.89 10.41 -0.83
C VAL A 473 -16.33 10.50 -2.29
N PHE A 474 -17.23 11.45 -2.56
CA PHE A 474 -17.59 11.86 -3.92
C PHE A 474 -17.45 13.36 -4.06
N GLY A 475 -16.90 13.81 -5.18
CA GLY A 475 -16.80 15.22 -5.56
C GLY A 475 -17.69 15.54 -6.76
N GLY A 476 -18.36 16.69 -6.74
CA GLY A 476 -19.23 17.11 -7.85
C GLY A 476 -19.72 18.53 -7.70
N PHE A 477 -20.27 19.12 -8.78
CA PHE A 477 -20.69 20.53 -8.79
C PHE A 477 -22.14 20.75 -8.36
N ASN A 478 -22.95 19.70 -8.24
CA ASN A 478 -24.39 19.82 -8.01
C ASN A 478 -24.86 19.18 -6.71
N TYR A 479 -23.94 18.69 -5.87
CA TYR A 479 -24.29 18.12 -4.58
C TYR A 479 -24.82 19.18 -3.62
N VAL A 480 -25.76 18.75 -2.77
CA VAL A 480 -26.31 19.52 -1.66
C VAL A 480 -26.21 18.69 -0.37
N GLU A 481 -26.33 19.33 0.78
CA GLU A 481 -26.14 18.67 2.08
C GLU A 481 -27.13 17.52 2.31
N GLU A 482 -28.36 17.65 1.79
CA GLU A 482 -29.39 16.62 1.89
C GLU A 482 -29.02 15.31 1.20
N ASP A 483 -28.09 15.33 0.23
CA ASP A 483 -27.62 14.14 -0.47
C ASP A 483 -26.81 13.20 0.43
N LEU A 484 -26.30 13.66 1.57
CA LEU A 484 -25.68 12.82 2.60
C LEU A 484 -26.64 11.75 3.15
N TYR A 485 -27.93 12.04 3.18
CA TYR A 485 -28.94 11.19 3.81
C TYR A 485 -29.69 10.29 2.80
N ARG A 486 -29.22 10.22 1.58
CA ARG A 486 -29.83 9.39 0.54
C ARG A 486 -29.62 7.91 0.81
N SER A 487 -30.66 7.10 0.65
CA SER A 487 -30.56 5.65 0.73
C SER A 487 -29.76 5.03 -0.43
N ASP A 488 -29.64 5.76 -1.56
CA ASP A 488 -28.88 5.38 -2.75
C ASP A 488 -27.58 6.21 -2.87
N PHE A 489 -26.97 6.59 -1.74
CA PHE A 489 -25.81 7.48 -1.63
C PHE A 489 -24.70 7.19 -2.66
N ALA A 490 -24.25 5.93 -2.73
CA ALA A 490 -23.19 5.54 -3.66
C ALA A 490 -23.62 5.69 -5.13
N ARG A 491 -24.79 5.18 -5.48
CA ARG A 491 -25.34 5.30 -6.85
C ARG A 491 -25.46 6.77 -7.27
N TYR A 492 -25.98 7.61 -6.37
CA TYR A 492 -26.13 9.04 -6.62
C TYR A 492 -24.76 9.73 -6.76
N GLY A 493 -23.80 9.36 -5.92
CA GLY A 493 -22.43 9.88 -5.98
C GLY A 493 -21.77 9.63 -7.33
N TYR A 494 -21.79 8.39 -7.82
CA TYR A 494 -21.25 8.06 -9.15
C TYR A 494 -22.01 8.68 -10.31
N ALA A 495 -23.33 8.83 -10.19
CA ALA A 495 -24.15 9.39 -11.26
C ALA A 495 -24.00 10.91 -11.43
N ASN A 496 -23.58 11.62 -10.38
CA ASN A 496 -23.58 13.10 -10.35
C ASN A 496 -22.19 13.71 -10.08
N GLY A 497 -21.16 12.88 -9.99
CA GLY A 497 -19.78 13.32 -9.73
C GLY A 497 -18.78 12.19 -9.89
N VAL A 498 -17.64 12.33 -9.22
CA VAL A 498 -16.53 11.38 -9.27
C VAL A 498 -16.20 10.87 -7.87
N PRO A 499 -15.74 9.61 -7.73
CA PRO A 499 -15.22 9.11 -6.46
C PRO A 499 -13.84 9.70 -6.14
N MET A 500 -13.29 9.37 -4.96
CA MET A 500 -11.88 9.61 -4.64
C MET A 500 -10.98 9.08 -5.77
N GLY A 501 -9.89 9.77 -6.06
CA GLY A 501 -8.98 9.47 -7.17
C GLY A 501 -9.44 9.97 -8.54
N GLY A 502 -10.67 10.50 -8.65
CA GLY A 502 -11.27 10.97 -9.90
C GLY A 502 -10.95 12.42 -10.26
N ASP A 503 -11.36 12.80 -11.48
CA ASP A 503 -11.12 14.11 -12.07
C ASP A 503 -12.42 14.88 -12.29
N LEU A 504 -12.47 16.10 -11.75
CA LEU A 504 -13.47 17.12 -12.05
C LEU A 504 -12.92 18.04 -13.14
N THR A 505 -13.65 18.19 -14.23
CA THR A 505 -13.24 19.04 -15.35
C THR A 505 -14.24 20.15 -15.54
N ALA A 506 -13.75 21.33 -15.93
CA ALA A 506 -14.48 22.51 -16.38
C ALA A 506 -15.80 22.77 -15.62
N ALA A 507 -15.74 23.53 -14.57
CA ALA A 507 -16.92 23.93 -13.78
C ALA A 507 -17.92 24.68 -14.64
N ALA A 508 -19.03 24.04 -15.06
CA ALA A 508 -20.09 24.73 -15.76
C ALA A 508 -20.61 25.90 -14.91
N ASP A 509 -20.68 27.07 -15.50
CA ASP A 509 -21.15 28.32 -14.85
C ASP A 509 -20.32 28.77 -13.62
N GLY A 510 -19.03 28.33 -13.51
CA GLY A 510 -18.15 28.71 -12.38
C GLY A 510 -18.61 28.17 -11.02
N LYS A 511 -19.41 27.09 -10.98
CA LYS A 511 -19.86 26.48 -9.73
C LYS A 511 -18.71 25.85 -8.97
N ALA A 512 -18.62 26.17 -7.67
CA ALA A 512 -17.68 25.52 -6.78
C ALA A 512 -18.00 24.02 -6.60
N PRO A 513 -17.01 23.14 -6.60
CA PRO A 513 -17.20 21.73 -6.28
C PRO A 513 -17.62 21.54 -4.83
N ALA A 514 -18.39 20.49 -4.58
CA ALA A 514 -18.74 20.04 -3.24
C ALA A 514 -18.36 18.58 -3.05
N LEU A 515 -18.01 18.23 -1.82
CA LEU A 515 -17.70 16.86 -1.41
C LEU A 515 -18.82 16.30 -0.54
N LEU A 516 -19.20 15.06 -0.84
CA LEU A 516 -20.03 14.21 0.03
C LEU A 516 -19.11 13.19 0.69
N ILE A 517 -19.06 13.17 2.02
CA ILE A 517 -18.13 12.36 2.80
C ILE A 517 -18.92 11.51 3.79
N ALA A 518 -18.69 10.19 3.78
CA ALA A 518 -19.27 9.24 4.73
C ALA A 518 -18.15 8.40 5.36
N VAL A 519 -18.12 8.36 6.69
CA VAL A 519 -17.09 7.66 7.46
C VAL A 519 -17.74 6.79 8.54
N LEU A 520 -17.28 5.54 8.60
CA LEU A 520 -17.58 4.59 9.67
C LEU A 520 -16.27 4.22 10.37
N ARG A 521 -16.25 4.24 11.70
CA ARG A 521 -15.10 3.74 12.45
C ARG A 521 -14.86 2.25 12.17
N ASP A 522 -13.67 1.78 12.46
CA ASP A 522 -13.42 0.34 12.57
C ASP A 522 -14.30 -0.24 13.68
N PRO A 523 -15.08 -1.31 13.44
CA PRO A 523 -15.88 -1.93 14.50
C PRO A 523 -15.09 -2.36 15.73
N ASP A 524 -13.83 -2.77 15.53
CA ASP A 524 -12.93 -3.23 16.59
C ASP A 524 -12.00 -2.11 17.11
N GLY A 525 -12.03 -0.91 16.48
CA GLY A 525 -11.15 0.21 16.76
C GLY A 525 -11.78 1.36 17.56
N ALA A 526 -11.14 2.52 17.44
CA ALA A 526 -11.51 3.73 18.18
C ALA A 526 -12.63 4.51 17.48
N ASN A 527 -13.31 5.36 18.25
CA ASN A 527 -14.26 6.32 17.71
C ASN A 527 -13.53 7.41 16.90
N LEU A 528 -14.25 8.00 15.96
CA LEU A 528 -13.76 9.09 15.11
C LEU A 528 -13.74 10.42 15.88
N ASP A 529 -12.65 11.17 15.71
CA ASP A 529 -12.53 12.54 16.19
C ASP A 529 -13.17 13.51 15.19
N ARG A 530 -12.65 13.57 13.95
CA ARG A 530 -13.05 14.53 12.94
C ARG A 530 -12.78 14.10 11.50
N ILE A 531 -13.45 14.78 10.58
CA ILE A 531 -13.21 14.76 9.14
C ILE A 531 -12.62 16.10 8.74
N GLN A 532 -11.50 16.06 8.01
CA GLN A 532 -10.87 17.23 7.42
C GLN A 532 -10.86 17.12 5.89
N VAL A 533 -11.01 18.23 5.21
CA VAL A 533 -10.71 18.37 3.78
C VAL A 533 -9.41 19.15 3.65
N VAL A 534 -8.47 18.59 2.94
CA VAL A 534 -7.24 19.25 2.54
C VAL A 534 -7.38 19.68 1.09
N LYS A 535 -7.31 20.98 0.86
CA LYS A 535 -7.32 21.62 -0.46
C LYS A 535 -5.93 22.13 -0.78
N GLY A 536 -5.44 21.87 -2.00
CA GLY A 536 -4.33 22.61 -2.58
C GLY A 536 -4.75 23.25 -3.89
N TRP A 537 -4.14 24.38 -4.26
CA TRP A 537 -4.46 25.08 -5.50
C TRP A 537 -3.26 25.86 -6.05
N THR A 538 -3.32 26.22 -7.34
CA THR A 538 -2.31 27.04 -8.00
C THR A 538 -2.70 28.52 -7.99
N ASN A 539 -1.73 29.39 -7.70
CA ASN A 539 -1.90 30.85 -7.76
C ASN A 539 -1.53 31.40 -9.15
N GLU A 540 -1.97 32.62 -9.43
CA GLU A 540 -1.63 33.34 -10.67
C GLU A 540 -0.13 33.62 -10.82
N ASP A 541 0.57 33.82 -9.70
CA ASP A 541 2.02 34.08 -9.66
C ASP A 541 2.90 32.86 -9.91
N GLY A 542 2.29 31.68 -10.16
CA GLY A 542 3.00 30.43 -10.40
C GLY A 542 3.39 29.68 -9.13
N SER A 543 2.94 30.12 -7.96
CA SER A 543 3.05 29.37 -6.71
C SER A 543 1.86 28.45 -6.51
N ALA A 544 1.95 27.57 -5.49
CA ALA A 544 0.82 26.78 -5.02
C ALA A 544 0.61 26.99 -3.52
N ALA A 545 -0.64 26.92 -3.09
CA ALA A 545 -1.06 27.07 -1.72
C ALA A 545 -1.87 25.87 -1.25
N GLU A 546 -2.13 25.81 0.07
CA GLU A 546 -2.97 24.76 0.68
C GLU A 546 -3.77 25.32 1.86
N GLN A 547 -4.86 24.63 2.17
CA GLN A 547 -5.69 24.91 3.36
C GLN A 547 -6.31 23.61 3.86
N VAL A 548 -6.31 23.42 5.18
CA VAL A 548 -7.04 22.35 5.87
C VAL A 548 -8.31 22.89 6.48
N TYR A 549 -9.43 22.21 6.20
CA TYR A 549 -10.75 22.57 6.70
C TYR A 549 -11.31 21.48 7.61
N ASP A 550 -11.62 21.77 8.87
CA ASP A 550 -12.45 20.90 9.70
C ASP A 550 -13.90 20.95 9.18
N VAL A 551 -14.41 19.81 8.70
CA VAL A 551 -15.72 19.69 8.05
C VAL A 551 -16.78 19.12 8.99
N SER A 552 -16.45 18.05 9.70
CA SER A 552 -17.33 17.38 10.65
C SER A 552 -16.52 16.83 11.81
N TRP A 553 -17.05 16.86 13.02
CA TRP A 553 -16.37 16.39 14.23
C TRP A 553 -17.35 15.86 15.27
N SER A 554 -16.84 15.07 16.18
CA SER A 554 -17.63 14.47 17.25
C SER A 554 -17.85 15.45 18.42
N GLY A 555 -18.94 15.25 19.14
CA GLY A 555 -19.30 16.04 20.34
C GLY A 555 -19.75 17.47 20.03
N ASP A 556 -19.91 18.27 21.09
CA ASP A 556 -20.45 19.63 21.01
C ASP A 556 -19.35 20.72 20.90
N ARG A 557 -18.15 20.33 20.42
CA ARG A 557 -17.02 21.24 20.26
C ARG A 557 -17.35 22.34 19.25
N GLN A 558 -16.88 23.54 19.52
CA GLN A 558 -17.05 24.70 18.64
C GLN A 558 -15.71 25.17 18.13
N LYS A 559 -15.66 25.64 16.88
CA LYS A 559 -14.46 26.26 16.33
C LYS A 559 -14.02 27.44 17.19
N ASN A 560 -12.72 27.53 17.45
CA ASN A 560 -12.10 28.68 18.13
C ASN A 560 -12.03 29.90 17.20
N ALA A 561 -11.40 30.99 17.68
CA ALA A 561 -11.25 32.21 16.89
C ALA A 561 -10.42 32.04 15.62
N ASP A 562 -9.54 31.04 15.59
CA ASP A 562 -8.68 30.69 14.44
C ASP A 562 -9.37 29.73 13.47
N GLY A 563 -10.65 29.40 13.69
CA GLY A 563 -11.44 28.50 12.84
C GLY A 563 -11.13 27.01 13.04
N LYS A 564 -10.30 26.64 14.02
CA LYS A 564 -9.92 25.26 14.32
C LYS A 564 -10.83 24.66 15.40
N VAL A 565 -11.11 23.36 15.28
CA VAL A 565 -11.85 22.60 16.28
C VAL A 565 -10.87 22.16 17.39
N PRO A 566 -11.17 22.41 18.66
CA PRO A 566 -10.32 21.95 19.77
C PRO A 566 -10.11 20.45 19.78
N ALA A 567 -9.07 19.97 20.48
CA ALA A 567 -8.78 18.54 20.64
C ALA A 567 -9.99 17.78 21.23
N VAL A 568 -10.19 16.52 20.79
CA VAL A 568 -11.31 15.66 21.23
C VAL A 568 -11.17 15.22 22.69
N GLY A 569 -9.99 15.35 23.27
CA GLY A 569 -9.62 14.80 24.56
C GLY A 569 -8.85 13.47 24.41
N ASN A 570 -8.51 12.87 25.54
CA ASN A 570 -7.75 11.62 25.59
C ASN A 570 -8.32 10.71 26.68
N THR A 571 -8.57 9.45 26.32
CA THR A 571 -9.07 8.40 27.26
C THR A 571 -8.08 7.27 27.44
N VAL A 572 -6.85 7.42 26.93
CA VAL A 572 -5.80 6.41 27.06
C VAL A 572 -5.35 6.30 28.51
N ASP A 573 -5.29 5.09 28.99
CA ASP A 573 -4.68 4.69 30.25
C ASP A 573 -3.37 3.94 29.92
N ILE A 574 -2.25 4.60 30.17
CA ILE A 574 -0.91 4.09 29.85
C ILE A 574 -0.55 2.87 30.73
N GLU A 575 -1.01 2.85 31.99
CA GLU A 575 -0.70 1.78 32.93
C GLU A 575 -1.34 0.44 32.56
N THR A 576 -2.41 0.49 31.76
CA THR A 576 -3.14 -0.70 31.31
C THR A 576 -3.12 -0.88 29.78
N ALA A 577 -2.45 0.01 29.06
CA ALA A 577 -2.47 0.08 27.60
C ALA A 577 -3.90 -0.03 27.03
N SER A 578 -4.82 0.74 27.58
CA SER A 578 -6.23 0.70 27.20
C SER A 578 -6.78 2.08 26.92
N TYR A 579 -7.93 2.14 26.24
CA TYR A 579 -8.67 3.37 25.98
C TYR A 579 -10.18 3.12 26.04
N SER A 580 -10.95 4.18 26.02
CA SER A 580 -12.40 4.10 26.09
C SER A 580 -13.06 4.91 24.98
N ASN A 581 -14.03 4.33 24.29
CA ASN A 581 -14.90 4.99 23.31
C ASN A 581 -15.99 5.86 23.96
N SER A 582 -15.68 6.48 25.12
CA SER A 582 -16.57 7.43 25.81
C SER A 582 -16.58 8.83 25.18
N ILE A 583 -15.61 9.11 24.30
CA ILE A 583 -15.51 10.30 23.44
C ILE A 583 -15.47 9.88 21.98
N GLY A 584 -15.51 10.84 21.07
CA GLY A 584 -15.56 10.54 19.64
C GLY A 584 -16.96 10.09 19.18
N ALA A 585 -17.09 9.73 17.92
CA ALA A 585 -18.33 9.24 17.31
C ALA A 585 -18.08 7.99 16.43
N PRO A 586 -19.00 7.01 16.42
CA PRO A 586 -18.83 5.81 15.58
C PRO A 586 -19.07 6.08 14.09
N ILE A 587 -19.75 7.16 13.77
CA ILE A 587 -20.11 7.55 12.40
C ILE A 587 -19.95 9.08 12.32
N LEU A 588 -19.28 9.55 11.27
CA LEU A 588 -19.28 10.94 10.87
C LEU A 588 -19.65 11.05 9.40
N SER A 589 -20.35 12.12 9.06
CA SER A 589 -20.59 12.49 7.66
C SER A 589 -20.38 13.99 7.48
N GLY A 590 -19.97 14.39 6.29
CA GLY A 590 -19.67 15.78 6.00
C GLY A 590 -20.08 16.16 4.59
N TYR A 591 -20.75 17.31 4.49
CA TYR A 591 -20.90 18.05 3.26
C TYR A 591 -19.96 19.25 3.32
N TRP A 592 -19.13 19.40 2.30
CA TRP A 592 -18.25 20.54 2.20
C TRP A 592 -18.28 21.08 0.77
N LYS A 593 -18.45 22.38 0.64
CA LYS A 593 -18.39 23.08 -0.64
C LYS A 593 -17.23 24.05 -0.57
N ASP A 594 -16.40 24.07 -1.61
CA ASP A 594 -15.22 24.93 -1.64
C ASP A 594 -15.62 26.40 -1.49
N PRO A 595 -15.27 27.05 -0.35
CA PRO A 595 -15.66 28.43 -0.09
C PRO A 595 -14.88 29.46 -0.90
N ASP A 596 -13.66 29.07 -1.34
CA ASP A 596 -12.70 29.94 -2.00
C ASP A 596 -12.33 29.36 -3.38
N PHE A 597 -13.35 28.83 -4.08
CA PHE A 597 -13.16 28.22 -5.39
C PHE A 597 -12.95 29.28 -6.47
N ASP A 598 -11.88 29.09 -7.24
CA ASP A 598 -11.62 29.85 -8.46
C ASP A 598 -11.60 28.88 -9.65
N PRO A 599 -12.50 29.04 -10.66
CA PRO A 599 -12.60 28.13 -11.78
C PRO A 599 -11.38 28.15 -12.71
N ASP A 600 -10.52 29.15 -12.62
CA ASP A 600 -9.31 29.27 -13.44
C ASP A 600 -8.06 28.65 -12.76
N GLN A 601 -8.20 28.15 -11.55
CA GLN A 601 -7.11 27.52 -10.79
C GLN A 601 -7.19 25.99 -10.81
N HIS A 602 -6.06 25.31 -11.04
CA HIS A 602 -5.97 23.89 -10.74
C HIS A 602 -6.07 23.67 -9.24
N ALA A 603 -6.78 22.63 -8.82
CA ALA A 603 -6.92 22.28 -7.41
C ALA A 603 -6.95 20.76 -7.19
N PHE A 604 -6.59 20.34 -5.98
CA PHE A 604 -6.86 19.00 -5.50
C PHE A 604 -7.59 19.07 -4.16
N TYR A 605 -8.36 18.01 -3.89
CA TYR A 605 -9.09 17.84 -2.63
C TYR A 605 -8.94 16.40 -2.16
N TYR A 606 -8.45 16.18 -0.96
CA TYR A 606 -8.53 14.87 -0.33
C TYR A 606 -9.07 14.99 1.09
N VAL A 607 -9.54 13.86 1.61
CA VAL A 607 -10.11 13.78 2.96
C VAL A 607 -9.11 13.10 3.88
N ARG A 608 -8.86 13.74 5.03
CA ARG A 608 -8.19 13.13 6.18
C ARG A 608 -9.21 12.90 7.28
N VAL A 609 -9.18 11.68 7.85
CA VAL A 609 -10.03 11.30 8.98
C VAL A 609 -9.14 10.95 10.15
N LEU A 610 -9.48 11.45 11.34
CA LEU A 610 -8.76 11.16 12.58
C LEU A 610 -9.65 10.39 13.53
N GLU A 611 -9.09 9.37 14.21
CA GLU A 611 -9.68 8.70 15.37
C GLU A 611 -9.34 9.46 16.66
N ILE A 612 -9.98 9.10 17.76
CA ILE A 612 -9.57 9.53 19.10
C ILE A 612 -8.22 8.87 19.45
N PRO A 613 -7.43 9.43 20.40
CA PRO A 613 -6.16 8.83 20.79
C PRO A 613 -6.29 7.38 21.27
N THR A 614 -5.35 6.53 20.82
CA THR A 614 -5.18 5.13 21.21
C THR A 614 -3.74 4.85 21.67
N PRO A 615 -3.47 3.83 22.51
CA PRO A 615 -2.10 3.49 22.90
C PRO A 615 -1.24 3.13 21.67
N ASN A 616 0.02 3.55 21.68
CA ASN A 616 1.03 3.09 20.72
C ASN A 616 1.51 1.69 21.08
N TRP A 617 2.07 0.92 20.14
CA TRP A 617 2.57 -0.43 20.36
C TRP A 617 3.62 -0.51 21.49
N THR A 618 4.44 0.52 21.67
CA THR A 618 5.42 0.57 22.76
C THR A 618 4.76 0.63 24.13
N THR A 619 3.56 1.19 24.22
CA THR A 619 2.76 1.19 25.46
C THR A 619 2.17 -0.18 25.74
N TYR A 620 1.75 -0.92 24.71
CA TYR A 620 1.35 -2.33 24.87
C TYR A 620 2.52 -3.19 25.33
N ASP A 621 3.72 -3.01 24.76
CA ASP A 621 4.93 -3.72 25.17
C ASP A 621 5.33 -3.38 26.61
N HIS A 622 5.22 -2.13 27.04
CA HIS A 622 5.42 -1.73 28.43
C HIS A 622 4.58 -2.60 29.39
N VAL A 623 3.30 -2.77 29.08
CA VAL A 623 2.37 -3.54 29.92
C VAL A 623 2.62 -5.05 29.79
N TYR A 624 2.75 -5.59 28.59
CA TYR A 624 2.81 -7.03 28.34
C TYR A 624 4.18 -7.64 28.66
N LEU A 625 5.25 -6.92 28.36
CA LEU A 625 6.62 -7.38 28.53
C LEU A 625 7.24 -6.90 29.85
N GLY A 626 6.61 -5.91 30.52
CA GLY A 626 7.13 -5.33 31.78
C GLY A 626 8.40 -4.51 31.58
N VAL A 627 8.58 -3.91 30.40
CA VAL A 627 9.71 -3.04 30.06
C VAL A 627 9.39 -1.58 30.37
N ASP A 628 10.41 -0.71 30.44
CA ASP A 628 10.19 0.73 30.58
C ASP A 628 9.47 1.29 29.34
N LEU A 629 8.74 2.40 29.52
CA LEU A 629 8.19 3.14 28.39
C LEU A 629 9.29 3.61 27.44
N ALA A 630 8.99 3.55 26.15
CA ALA A 630 9.86 4.04 25.09
C ALA A 630 10.25 5.50 25.33
N LYS A 631 11.48 5.86 24.96
CA LYS A 631 12.04 7.20 25.24
C LYS A 631 11.80 8.17 24.09
N LYS A 632 11.84 7.68 22.84
CA LYS A 632 11.70 8.49 21.63
C LYS A 632 10.28 8.39 21.03
N ALA A 633 9.48 7.39 21.42
CA ALA A 633 8.09 7.26 20.97
C ALA A 633 7.11 7.96 21.92
N VAL A 634 6.01 8.43 21.35
CA VAL A 634 4.87 8.91 22.13
C VAL A 634 4.03 7.73 22.63
N PRO A 635 3.47 7.77 23.87
CA PRO A 635 2.75 6.61 24.41
C PRO A 635 1.37 6.39 23.78
N TYR A 636 0.86 7.31 23.01
CA TYR A 636 -0.43 7.22 22.30
C TYR A 636 -0.38 8.05 21.03
N GLN A 637 -1.25 7.70 20.08
CA GLN A 637 -1.36 8.35 18.78
C GLN A 637 -2.82 8.47 18.33
N GLN A 638 -3.09 9.22 17.27
CA GLN A 638 -4.38 9.26 16.61
C GLN A 638 -4.27 8.59 15.25
N GLU A 639 -4.83 7.37 15.16
CA GLU A 639 -4.96 6.66 13.90
C GLU A 639 -5.74 7.50 12.90
N ARG A 640 -5.40 7.34 11.60
CA ARG A 640 -5.94 8.19 10.56
C ARG A 640 -6.11 7.49 9.22
N ALA A 641 -6.85 8.13 8.35
CA ALA A 641 -6.98 7.73 6.95
C ALA A 641 -6.78 8.92 6.03
N TYR A 642 -6.26 8.66 4.82
CA TYR A 642 -6.05 9.62 3.75
C TYR A 642 -6.65 9.09 2.45
N THR A 643 -7.62 9.80 1.87
CA THR A 643 -8.19 9.38 0.58
C THR A 643 -7.33 9.84 -0.59
N SER A 644 -7.39 9.10 -1.69
CA SER A 644 -6.85 9.59 -2.96
C SER A 644 -7.47 10.94 -3.34
N PRO A 645 -6.69 11.89 -3.87
CA PRO A 645 -7.20 13.21 -4.21
C PRO A 645 -8.23 13.18 -5.34
N ILE A 646 -9.24 14.03 -5.22
CA ILE A 646 -10.09 14.45 -6.35
C ILE A 646 -9.46 15.69 -6.94
N TRP A 647 -9.19 15.67 -8.23
CA TRP A 647 -8.51 16.74 -8.96
C TRP A 647 -9.50 17.62 -9.68
N TYR A 648 -9.20 18.91 -9.74
CA TYR A 648 -9.92 19.88 -10.58
C TYR A 648 -8.96 20.49 -11.58
N THR A 649 -9.33 20.40 -12.85
CA THR A 649 -8.63 21.06 -13.98
C THR A 649 -9.59 22.03 -14.64
N PRO A 650 -9.20 23.32 -14.81
CA PRO A 650 -10.00 24.39 -15.44
C PRO A 650 -10.50 24.07 -16.85
#